data_2499ef3213d344451a549df598081bb3
#
_entry.id   2499ef3213d344451a549df598081bb3
#
_cell.length_a   1.000
_cell.length_b   1.000
_cell.length_c   1.000
_cell.angle_alpha   90.00
_cell.angle_beta   90.00
_cell.angle_gamma   90.00
#
_symmetry.space_group_name_H-M   'P 1'
#
loop_
_entity.id
_entity.type
_entity.pdbx_description
1 polymer ?
#
loop_
_entity_poly.entity_id
_entity_poly.type
_entity_poly.pdbx_seq_one_letter_code
_entity_poly.pdbx_strand_id
1 'polypeptide(L)'
;MSRNRPAARKHFVHETSARSRYLILLAALSVQTHHALAQQKSPQSGVTSYQISGTVLDPSSSLIPGAQIALVKEDGTAVGQTLADDKGSFRFQALDSGKYRVLVKAIGFRDAKADVSVGARPRAEIRVTMSLDTHAESLTVEASDSAAQVNTDISGNQSSTTLDRNALDRVPVFDQDYIATISRFLDSTGTGTNGVTLIVNGVEANGPGVTASAIQDVKVNQNPYSPLFARPGRARLEITTKGGTPALHGSLNFLLRDSVFDATNAFAVVKPREQRRYFEGSLTGPLTRSGKTTYLLSLNQDFLDLQAIIHARGVNGLIQGNVPTPTRHFFGSGRVFHDFSASDQFWIGYSYERRTVQNQGAGGTVLSEAGTDTNFQEHEINVSYRHVVSTRWVNQLRFLVGHFDNRIKSLNADPAVVVQGAFTGGGAQADFRRTEYHFDGADIVSYVTGKHTLNFGVDIPDISRRGYDDFTNLTGTYTFGSLAAYRAGQPSTYVLQRGQGHLIFLEKVLGAFVEDNIRVKPNFSLSLGMRYYWQNYFYDAPHNLAPRVAFAYAPGKAGKTVFRGGAGLFYDRTGPGPISDLLHFNGMTLLRFILENPGFPVTPIELAAVPTSVVTLDPRARIPHTLQYSAGIEEQVTAHSTFTATYVGSRGMDLFRSINANAPVSPLFLALPDPALGQNREIQSEGYQKSNALEVTFQGKPSRYFTGQVQYTLSKTYNNTSGITFFPANSYNPSNEWARSDLDRRHKFELLGSSQPTRFFTLGLALSLYSGLPVNVITGSDNNGDGVLNDRPSSVPRNGMHGPGLVNVDLNVSHDFVLSRSREYPKTLSASLNSFNVLNHVNDLTYIGVITSPFFGRAVAAQPPRRMQLNLQFKF
;
A
#
# COMPACT_ATOMS: atom_id res chain seq x y z
N MET A 1 -10.33 15.71 -61.96
CA MET A 1 -11.68 15.72 -62.55
C MET A 1 -12.62 15.30 -61.42
N SER A 2 -13.18 16.28 -60.82
CA SER A 2 -14.60 16.78 -60.84
C SER A 2 -15.51 15.90 -60.03
N ARG A 3 -15.80 16.40 -58.77
CA ARG A 3 -17.12 16.87 -58.30
C ARG A 3 -18.25 15.81 -58.20
N ASN A 4 -18.88 15.57 -57.04
CA ASN A 4 -19.89 16.42 -56.46
C ASN A 4 -20.39 15.85 -55.08
N ARG A 5 -20.57 16.73 -54.14
CA ARG A 5 -21.56 16.59 -53.06
C ARG A 5 -22.94 16.94 -53.58
N PRO A 6 -24.00 16.51 -52.91
CA PRO A 6 -24.77 17.55 -52.24
C PRO A 6 -25.30 17.21 -50.83
N ALA A 7 -25.67 18.28 -50.22
CA ALA A 7 -26.10 18.46 -48.85
C ALA A 7 -27.62 18.32 -48.66
N ALA A 8 -27.99 18.14 -47.40
CA ALA A 8 -29.12 18.68 -46.64
C ALA A 8 -30.53 18.13 -46.84
N ARG A 9 -31.19 17.71 -45.79
CA ARG A 9 -32.24 18.49 -45.10
C ARG A 9 -32.84 17.74 -43.91
N LYS A 10 -33.12 18.56 -42.90
CA LYS A 10 -33.84 18.33 -41.66
C LYS A 10 -35.22 17.71 -41.86
N HIS A 11 -35.63 16.85 -40.89
CA HIS A 11 -37.02 16.93 -40.39
C HIS A 11 -37.02 16.56 -38.88
N PHE A 12 -37.63 17.47 -38.12
CA PHE A 12 -38.11 17.35 -36.75
C PHE A 12 -39.27 16.36 -36.70
N VAL A 13 -39.27 15.46 -35.71
CA VAL A 13 -40.51 15.03 -35.04
C VAL A 13 -40.21 14.76 -33.59
N HIS A 14 -40.95 15.43 -32.74
CA HIS A 14 -41.10 15.22 -31.30
C HIS A 14 -41.63 13.81 -31.02
N GLU A 15 -41.08 13.16 -30.00
CA GLU A 15 -41.95 12.53 -29.00
C GLU A 15 -41.23 12.35 -27.67
N THR A 16 -41.98 12.68 -26.65
CA THR A 16 -41.72 12.82 -25.22
C THR A 16 -41.69 11.48 -24.50
N SER A 17 -40.97 11.50 -23.43
CA SER A 17 -41.19 10.87 -22.12
C SER A 17 -40.18 9.78 -21.71
N ALA A 18 -39.37 9.94 -20.69
CA ALA A 18 -39.62 9.72 -19.31
C ALA A 18 -38.39 10.13 -18.48
N ARG A 19 -38.55 11.24 -17.81
CA ARG A 19 -37.57 11.66 -16.80
C ARG A 19 -37.75 10.82 -15.54
N SER A 20 -36.73 10.11 -15.12
CA SER A 20 -36.64 9.65 -13.75
C SER A 20 -35.78 10.66 -12.98
N ARG A 21 -36.43 11.42 -12.12
CA ARG A 21 -35.84 12.41 -11.21
C ARG A 21 -35.34 11.67 -9.98
N TYR A 22 -34.07 11.79 -9.67
CA TYR A 22 -33.59 11.68 -8.29
C TYR A 22 -33.31 13.07 -7.76
N LEU A 23 -34.29 13.60 -7.05
CA LEU A 23 -34.17 14.80 -6.23
C LEU A 23 -33.57 14.41 -4.88
N ILE A 24 -32.44 15.00 -4.55
CA ILE A 24 -31.91 15.03 -3.18
C ILE A 24 -32.69 16.09 -2.43
N LEU A 25 -33.49 15.65 -1.46
CA LEU A 25 -34.26 16.52 -0.55
C LEU A 25 -33.29 17.08 0.52
N LEU A 26 -32.98 18.36 0.44
CA LEU A 26 -32.48 19.13 1.56
C LEU A 26 -33.72 19.67 2.32
N ALA A 27 -34.05 19.04 3.44
CA ALA A 27 -35.04 19.56 4.36
C ALA A 27 -34.37 20.51 5.37
N ALA A 28 -34.59 21.80 5.19
CA ALA A 28 -34.36 22.79 6.21
C ALA A 28 -35.55 22.76 7.17
N LEU A 29 -35.32 22.37 8.44
CA LEU A 29 -36.28 22.59 9.54
C LEU A 29 -35.85 23.83 10.31
N SER A 30 -36.54 24.92 10.08
CA SER A 30 -36.62 26.09 10.98
C SER A 30 -37.61 25.80 12.13
N VAL A 31 -37.10 25.70 13.33
CA VAL A 31 -37.94 25.75 14.53
C VAL A 31 -37.63 27.00 15.32
N GLN A 32 -38.53 27.96 15.25
CA GLN A 32 -38.65 29.06 16.24
C GLN A 32 -39.30 28.50 17.48
N THR A 33 -38.73 28.70 18.64
CA THR A 33 -39.44 28.64 19.91
C THR A 33 -39.06 29.82 20.78
N HIS A 34 -40.09 30.44 21.29
CA HIS A 34 -40.11 31.63 22.12
C HIS A 34 -39.52 31.43 23.50
N HIS A 35 -39.03 32.54 24.05
CA HIS A 35 -38.59 32.74 25.42
C HIS A 35 -39.66 32.47 26.45
N ALA A 36 -39.28 31.80 27.53
CA ALA A 36 -39.89 31.97 28.85
C ALA A 36 -38.77 32.14 29.88
N LEU A 37 -38.71 33.31 30.48
CA LEU A 37 -37.88 33.66 31.62
C LEU A 37 -38.46 33.02 32.89
N ALA A 38 -37.63 32.21 33.54
CA ALA A 38 -37.82 31.89 34.95
C ALA A 38 -36.51 32.08 35.71
N GLN A 39 -36.43 33.15 36.46
CA GLN A 39 -35.37 33.37 37.44
C GLN A 39 -35.57 32.40 38.61
N GLN A 40 -34.59 31.54 38.85
CA GLN A 40 -34.41 30.86 40.13
C GLN A 40 -33.01 31.15 40.65
N LYS A 41 -32.96 31.99 41.69
CA LYS A 41 -31.77 32.15 42.54
C LYS A 41 -31.53 30.84 43.30
N SER A 42 -30.30 30.32 43.18
CA SER A 42 -29.74 29.31 44.06
C SER A 42 -28.32 29.70 44.50
N PRO A 43 -27.86 29.28 45.65
CA PRO A 43 -26.88 29.98 46.47
C PRO A 43 -25.48 29.78 45.95
N GLN A 44 -24.67 30.86 45.96
CA GLN A 44 -23.25 30.88 45.72
C GLN A 44 -22.49 30.05 46.79
N SER A 45 -22.04 28.87 46.39
CA SER A 45 -20.85 28.28 46.98
C SER A 45 -19.67 28.77 46.14
N GLY A 46 -18.78 29.54 46.74
CA GLY A 46 -17.63 30.13 46.07
C GLY A 46 -16.63 29.07 45.68
N VAL A 47 -16.81 28.50 44.49
CA VAL A 47 -15.77 27.71 43.82
C VAL A 47 -14.91 28.72 43.06
N THR A 48 -13.67 28.90 43.50
CA THR A 48 -12.66 29.71 42.78
C THR A 48 -12.36 29.04 41.46
N SER A 49 -12.99 29.50 40.38
CA SER A 49 -12.69 28.98 39.04
C SER A 49 -11.43 29.64 38.47
N TYR A 50 -10.52 28.84 37.98
CA TYR A 50 -9.24 29.30 37.40
C TYR A 50 -9.35 29.41 35.89
N GLN A 51 -8.43 30.20 35.29
CA GLN A 51 -8.37 30.41 33.83
C GLN A 51 -6.93 30.31 33.33
N ILE A 52 -6.76 29.69 32.18
CA ILE A 52 -5.53 29.72 31.39
C ILE A 52 -5.81 30.52 30.13
N SER A 53 -5.01 31.52 29.84
CA SER A 53 -4.98 32.23 28.57
C SER A 53 -3.58 32.27 28.00
N GLY A 54 -3.46 32.39 26.69
CA GLY A 54 -2.15 32.43 26.07
C GLY A 54 -2.18 32.86 24.62
N THR A 55 -0.99 32.99 24.06
CA THR A 55 -0.79 33.40 22.66
C THR A 55 0.13 32.41 21.99
N VAL A 56 -0.20 32.00 20.77
CA VAL A 56 0.62 31.12 19.93
C VAL A 56 1.42 31.98 18.97
N LEU A 57 2.72 31.79 18.97
CA LEU A 57 3.69 32.57 18.21
C LEU A 57 4.52 31.66 17.29
N ASP A 58 4.99 32.17 16.18
CA ASP A 58 6.03 31.56 15.36
C ASP A 58 7.45 31.92 15.88
N PRO A 59 8.54 31.39 15.29
CA PRO A 59 9.91 31.70 15.71
C PRO A 59 10.30 33.17 15.52
N SER A 60 9.57 33.91 14.66
CA SER A 60 9.76 35.35 14.45
C SER A 60 8.91 36.21 15.40
N SER A 61 8.22 35.59 16.36
CA SER A 61 7.26 36.20 17.26
C SER A 61 5.99 36.75 16.59
N SER A 62 5.67 36.31 15.38
CA SER A 62 4.40 36.60 14.73
C SER A 62 3.30 35.68 15.27
N LEU A 63 2.07 36.21 15.33
CA LEU A 63 0.92 35.48 15.85
C LEU A 63 0.48 34.35 14.89
N ILE A 64 0.06 33.18 15.42
CA ILE A 64 -0.45 32.06 14.64
C ILE A 64 -1.96 31.90 14.87
N PRO A 65 -2.82 32.54 14.04
CA PRO A 65 -4.27 32.34 14.10
C PRO A 65 -4.66 30.92 13.67
N GLY A 66 -5.77 30.41 14.23
CA GLY A 66 -6.30 29.10 13.82
C GLY A 66 -5.49 27.91 14.34
N ALA A 67 -4.43 28.10 15.12
CA ALA A 67 -3.73 27.01 15.79
C ALA A 67 -4.71 26.23 16.66
N GLN A 68 -4.62 24.91 16.65
CA GLN A 68 -5.41 24.01 17.49
C GLN A 68 -4.75 23.90 18.85
N ILE A 69 -5.51 24.18 19.92
CA ILE A 69 -5.01 24.11 21.28
C ILE A 69 -5.84 23.09 22.08
N ALA A 70 -5.17 22.09 22.62
CA ALA A 70 -5.75 21.13 23.55
C ALA A 70 -5.17 21.34 24.95
N LEU A 71 -6.03 21.31 25.98
CA LEU A 71 -5.67 21.37 27.38
C LEU A 71 -5.83 20.00 28.03
N VAL A 72 -4.78 19.48 28.66
CA VAL A 72 -4.80 18.20 29.36
C VAL A 72 -4.29 18.36 30.78
N LYS A 73 -4.77 17.54 31.73
CA LYS A 73 -4.19 17.46 33.08
C LYS A 73 -2.84 16.72 33.06
N GLU A 74 -2.09 16.79 34.14
CA GLU A 74 -0.79 16.09 34.28
C GLU A 74 -0.94 14.56 34.11
N ASP A 75 -2.10 13.99 34.45
CA ASP A 75 -2.45 12.57 34.26
C ASP A 75 -2.86 12.21 32.82
N GLY A 76 -2.85 13.18 31.89
CA GLY A 76 -3.23 13.00 30.51
C GLY A 76 -4.73 13.15 30.22
N THR A 77 -5.56 13.43 31.23
CA THR A 77 -7.01 13.64 31.05
C THR A 77 -7.27 14.90 30.22
N ALA A 78 -7.99 14.78 29.11
CA ALA A 78 -8.39 15.93 28.28
C ALA A 78 -9.38 16.82 29.04
N VAL A 79 -9.10 18.12 29.09
CA VAL A 79 -9.93 19.13 29.76
C VAL A 79 -10.75 19.93 28.76
N GLY A 80 -10.17 20.22 27.58
CA GLY A 80 -10.87 20.95 26.53
C GLY A 80 -9.97 21.25 25.33
N GLN A 81 -10.60 21.71 24.25
CA GLN A 81 -9.91 22.14 23.03
C GLN A 81 -10.47 23.46 22.55
N THR A 82 -9.63 24.28 21.95
CA THR A 82 -10.01 25.56 21.34
C THR A 82 -9.13 25.86 20.12
N LEU A 83 -9.50 26.89 19.35
CA LEU A 83 -8.64 27.44 18.30
C LEU A 83 -8.11 28.79 18.77
N ALA A 84 -6.91 29.14 18.32
CA ALA A 84 -6.41 30.49 18.44
C ALA A 84 -7.28 31.45 17.59
N ASP A 85 -7.62 32.56 18.16
CA ASP A 85 -8.35 33.64 17.46
C ASP A 85 -7.48 34.36 16.40
N ASP A 86 -8.02 35.38 15.76
CA ASP A 86 -7.29 36.16 14.74
C ASP A 86 -6.03 36.88 15.29
N LYS A 87 -5.90 36.94 16.62
CA LYS A 87 -4.72 37.48 17.32
C LYS A 87 -3.83 36.36 17.89
N GLY A 88 -3.99 35.13 17.41
CA GLY A 88 -3.24 33.96 17.92
C GLY A 88 -3.54 33.64 19.38
N SER A 89 -4.59 34.22 20.00
CA SER A 89 -4.87 34.10 21.41
C SER A 89 -5.88 32.98 21.69
N PHE A 90 -5.70 32.30 22.83
CA PHE A 90 -6.62 31.25 23.28
C PHE A 90 -6.96 31.40 24.77
N ARG A 91 -8.06 30.78 25.20
CA ARG A 91 -8.51 30.81 26.58
C ARG A 91 -9.27 29.56 26.99
N PHE A 92 -8.93 29.04 28.18
CA PHE A 92 -9.69 28.03 28.90
C PHE A 92 -10.19 28.62 30.21
N GLN A 93 -11.46 28.38 30.55
CA GLN A 93 -12.13 28.91 31.75
C GLN A 93 -12.69 27.77 32.58
N ALA A 94 -13.11 28.06 33.82
CA ALA A 94 -13.71 27.15 34.74
C ALA A 94 -12.86 25.89 35.05
N LEU A 95 -11.55 26.11 35.26
CA LEU A 95 -10.60 25.10 35.61
C LEU A 95 -10.49 24.91 37.13
N ASP A 96 -10.19 23.69 37.55
CA ASP A 96 -9.76 23.40 38.91
C ASP A 96 -8.32 23.86 39.15
N SER A 97 -7.88 24.02 40.41
CA SER A 97 -6.49 24.21 40.72
C SER A 97 -5.69 22.92 40.40
N GLY A 98 -4.56 23.05 39.75
CA GLY A 98 -3.74 21.89 39.37
C GLY A 98 -2.71 22.21 38.30
N LYS A 99 -1.99 21.17 37.88
CA LYS A 99 -1.05 21.25 36.77
C LYS A 99 -1.72 20.79 35.47
N TYR A 100 -1.48 21.55 34.44
CA TYR A 100 -2.04 21.33 33.09
C TYR A 100 -0.94 21.40 32.07
N ARG A 101 -1.16 20.75 30.92
CA ARG A 101 -0.32 20.85 29.74
C ARG A 101 -1.16 21.37 28.58
N VAL A 102 -0.67 22.41 27.93
CA VAL A 102 -1.24 22.98 26.71
C VAL A 102 -0.49 22.34 25.54
N LEU A 103 -1.21 21.69 24.65
CA LEU A 103 -0.72 21.11 23.39
C LEU A 103 -1.18 22.00 22.25
N VAL A 104 -0.28 22.42 21.38
CA VAL A 104 -0.57 23.32 20.26
C VAL A 104 -0.15 22.68 18.95
N LYS A 105 -1.06 22.69 17.97
CA LYS A 105 -0.83 22.22 16.59
C LYS A 105 -1.19 23.32 15.61
N ALA A 106 -0.35 23.54 14.62
CA ALA A 106 -0.63 24.42 13.49
C ALA A 106 0.00 23.86 12.21
N ILE A 107 -0.68 24.07 11.08
CA ILE A 107 -0.17 23.61 9.79
C ILE A 107 1.14 24.34 9.50
N GLY A 108 2.14 23.55 9.15
CA GLY A 108 3.46 24.10 8.86
C GLY A 108 4.38 24.24 10.06
N PHE A 109 3.87 23.93 11.25
CA PHE A 109 4.63 24.02 12.49
C PHE A 109 4.65 22.70 13.23
N ARG A 110 5.71 22.48 13.99
CA ARG A 110 5.86 21.35 14.88
C ARG A 110 4.89 21.47 16.05
N ASP A 111 4.34 20.36 16.49
CA ASP A 111 3.54 20.30 17.71
C ASP A 111 4.33 20.87 18.89
N ALA A 112 3.75 21.87 19.55
CA ALA A 112 4.36 22.49 20.73
C ALA A 112 3.58 22.14 22.00
N LYS A 113 4.28 22.06 23.13
CA LYS A 113 3.68 21.80 24.45
C LYS A 113 4.21 22.80 25.49
N ALA A 114 3.34 23.22 26.37
CA ALA A 114 3.70 24.09 27.51
C ALA A 114 3.02 23.60 28.80
N ASP A 115 3.78 23.39 29.85
CA ASP A 115 3.25 23.03 31.15
C ASP A 115 2.85 24.31 31.92
N VAL A 116 1.65 24.29 32.52
CA VAL A 116 1.05 25.42 33.24
C VAL A 116 0.48 24.96 34.57
N SER A 117 0.83 25.63 35.67
CA SER A 117 0.25 25.40 36.98
C SER A 117 -0.73 26.51 37.34
N VAL A 118 -1.96 26.12 37.75
CA VAL A 118 -3.02 27.04 38.17
C VAL A 118 -3.34 26.78 39.64
N GLY A 119 -3.35 27.79 40.48
CA GLY A 119 -3.61 27.63 41.90
C GLY A 119 -3.17 28.81 42.78
N ALA A 120 -2.00 29.41 42.52
CA ALA A 120 -1.51 30.56 43.27
C ALA A 120 -2.07 31.89 42.76
N ARG A 121 -2.56 31.95 41.49
CA ARG A 121 -3.23 33.09 40.90
C ARG A 121 -4.43 32.62 40.10
N PRO A 122 -5.55 33.36 40.09
CA PRO A 122 -6.76 32.92 39.37
C PRO A 122 -6.61 32.92 37.84
N ARG A 123 -5.56 33.51 37.30
CA ARG A 123 -5.25 33.55 35.86
C ARG A 123 -3.80 33.19 35.62
N ALA A 124 -3.57 32.27 34.70
CA ALA A 124 -2.24 31.97 34.13
C ALA A 124 -2.21 32.43 32.68
N GLU A 125 -1.18 33.19 32.29
CA GLU A 125 -0.94 33.63 30.93
C GLU A 125 0.36 33.00 30.41
N ILE A 126 0.30 32.40 29.21
CA ILE A 126 1.45 31.73 28.61
C ILE A 126 1.67 32.16 27.18
N ARG A 127 2.90 32.12 26.72
CA ARG A 127 3.28 32.24 25.31
C ARG A 127 3.83 30.91 24.83
N VAL A 128 3.26 30.40 23.75
CA VAL A 128 3.71 29.15 23.13
C VAL A 128 4.34 29.48 21.80
N THR A 129 5.65 29.42 21.71
CA THR A 129 6.37 29.60 20.45
C THR A 129 6.48 28.25 19.76
N MET A 130 5.92 28.15 18.55
CA MET A 130 6.01 26.96 17.73
C MET A 130 7.25 27.04 16.84
N SER A 131 7.95 25.97 16.64
CA SER A 131 8.99 25.85 15.62
C SER A 131 8.36 25.34 14.31
N LEU A 132 8.95 25.70 13.17
CA LEU A 132 8.56 25.14 11.89
C LEU A 132 8.73 23.64 11.90
N ASP A 133 7.79 22.95 11.29
CA ASP A 133 7.92 21.52 11.09
C ASP A 133 8.99 21.25 10.02
N THR A 134 10.22 20.99 10.48
CA THR A 134 11.31 20.55 9.64
C THR A 134 11.11 19.05 9.46
N HIS A 135 10.94 18.55 8.23
CA HIS A 135 10.97 17.10 7.97
C HIS A 135 12.31 16.44 8.37
N ALA A 136 13.10 17.15 9.12
CA ALA A 136 14.41 16.79 9.63
C ALA A 136 14.35 16.68 11.12
N GLU A 137 13.70 15.67 11.68
CA GLU A 137 13.69 15.62 13.13
C GLU A 137 13.98 14.33 13.80
N SER A 138 15.09 14.40 14.47
CA SER A 138 15.29 13.74 15.73
C SER A 138 14.58 14.50 16.86
N LEU A 139 13.28 14.40 16.97
CA LEU A 139 12.74 14.39 18.29
C LEU A 139 12.97 12.99 18.83
N THR A 140 13.81 12.90 19.82
CA THR A 140 13.63 11.96 20.89
C THR A 140 12.26 12.27 21.48
N VAL A 141 11.23 11.81 20.81
CA VAL A 141 10.04 11.43 21.50
C VAL A 141 10.56 10.24 22.31
N GLU A 142 11.05 10.49 23.55
CA GLU A 142 10.79 9.53 24.58
C GLU A 142 9.39 9.06 24.24
N ALA A 143 9.19 7.75 24.16
CA ALA A 143 7.84 7.20 24.12
C ALA A 143 7.15 7.88 25.30
N SER A 144 6.74 9.11 25.03
CA SER A 144 6.04 9.89 26.01
C SER A 144 4.85 9.00 26.24
N ASP A 145 4.56 8.75 27.47
CA ASP A 145 3.26 8.29 27.94
C ASP A 145 2.19 9.27 27.41
N SER A 146 2.23 9.57 26.07
CA SER A 146 1.24 10.38 25.41
C SER A 146 0.02 9.51 25.46
N ALA A 147 -0.88 9.93 26.33
CA ALA A 147 -2.17 9.37 26.51
C ALA A 147 -2.73 9.08 25.12
N ALA A 148 -3.24 7.89 24.90
CA ALA A 148 -3.97 7.52 23.70
C ALA A 148 -5.22 8.41 23.65
N GLN A 149 -5.05 9.68 23.23
CA GLN A 149 -6.12 10.67 23.25
C GLN A 149 -6.90 10.54 21.95
N VAL A 150 -8.15 10.16 22.14
CA VAL A 150 -9.16 10.25 21.10
C VAL A 150 -9.49 11.72 20.88
N ASN A 151 -9.34 12.22 19.67
CA ASN A 151 -9.62 13.60 19.30
C ASN A 151 -10.55 13.67 18.08
N THR A 152 -11.11 14.85 17.78
CA THR A 152 -11.95 15.07 16.60
C THR A 152 -11.19 15.59 15.40
N ASP A 153 -9.90 15.45 15.38
CA ASP A 153 -9.10 15.75 14.20
C ASP A 153 -9.42 14.74 13.07
N ILE A 154 -9.69 15.25 11.88
CA ILE A 154 -10.01 14.44 10.71
C ILE A 154 -8.78 13.70 10.19
N SER A 155 -7.59 14.26 10.39
CA SER A 155 -6.34 13.59 10.07
C SER A 155 -6.07 12.39 10.97
N GLY A 156 -6.55 12.44 12.22
CA GLY A 156 -6.60 11.29 13.12
C GLY A 156 -7.71 10.33 12.68
N ASN A 157 -7.37 9.10 12.36
CA ASN A 157 -8.33 8.14 11.84
C ASN A 157 -8.54 6.99 12.81
N GLN A 158 -9.68 6.34 12.64
CA GLN A 158 -10.21 5.22 13.42
C GLN A 158 -9.27 4.03 13.57
N SER A 159 -8.52 3.69 12.57
CA SER A 159 -7.60 2.55 12.55
C SER A 159 -6.21 3.00 12.18
N SER A 160 -5.91 4.29 12.34
CA SER A 160 -4.59 4.77 12.01
C SER A 160 -3.59 4.26 13.04
N THR A 161 -2.50 3.71 12.53
CA THR A 161 -1.39 3.24 13.35
C THR A 161 -0.16 3.99 12.93
N THR A 162 0.52 4.60 13.88
CA THR A 162 1.85 5.16 13.68
C THR A 162 2.84 4.31 14.44
N LEU A 163 3.77 3.70 13.72
CA LEU A 163 4.90 2.98 14.29
C LEU A 163 6.12 3.90 14.22
N ASP A 164 6.48 4.46 15.34
CA ASP A 164 7.69 5.27 15.49
C ASP A 164 8.96 4.41 15.47
N ARG A 165 10.11 5.04 15.43
CA ARG A 165 11.40 4.33 15.40
C ARG A 165 11.57 3.36 16.56
N ASN A 166 11.15 3.72 17.76
CA ASN A 166 11.28 2.87 18.94
C ASN A 166 10.39 1.62 18.85
N ALA A 167 9.16 1.77 18.33
CA ALA A 167 8.29 0.63 18.08
C ALA A 167 8.87 -0.29 16.99
N LEU A 168 9.38 0.29 15.89
CA LEU A 168 10.01 -0.46 14.81
C LEU A 168 11.23 -1.27 15.26
N ASP A 169 12.04 -0.74 16.16
CA ASP A 169 13.24 -1.43 16.68
C ASP A 169 12.92 -2.60 17.63
N ARG A 170 11.72 -2.63 18.22
CA ARG A 170 11.32 -3.62 19.24
C ARG A 170 10.43 -4.75 18.71
N VAL A 171 9.92 -4.63 17.51
CA VAL A 171 9.07 -5.66 16.91
C VAL A 171 9.90 -6.63 16.05
N PRO A 172 9.52 -7.91 15.97
CA PRO A 172 10.18 -8.86 15.08
C PRO A 172 9.89 -8.48 13.62
N VAL A 173 10.92 -8.06 12.90
CA VAL A 173 10.83 -7.71 11.48
C VAL A 173 11.65 -8.71 10.69
N PHE A 174 10.97 -9.52 9.87
CA PHE A 174 11.62 -10.48 9.01
C PHE A 174 12.40 -9.75 7.92
N ASP A 175 13.66 -10.10 7.77
CA ASP A 175 14.53 -9.59 6.73
C ASP A 175 14.68 -8.06 6.69
N GLN A 176 14.43 -7.35 7.81
CA GLN A 176 14.40 -5.88 7.90
C GLN A 176 13.32 -5.24 6.99
N ASP A 177 12.35 -6.02 6.53
CA ASP A 177 11.25 -5.54 5.71
C ASP A 177 10.10 -5.00 6.59
N TYR A 178 10.24 -3.74 7.00
CA TYR A 178 9.22 -3.03 7.77
C TYR A 178 7.93 -2.82 6.95
N ILE A 179 8.06 -2.67 5.62
CA ILE A 179 6.92 -2.46 4.73
C ILE A 179 6.04 -3.71 4.73
N ALA A 180 6.61 -4.89 4.49
CA ALA A 180 5.88 -6.15 4.54
C ALA A 180 5.29 -6.42 5.93
N THR A 181 6.05 -6.13 7.00
CA THR A 181 5.57 -6.33 8.38
C THR A 181 4.37 -5.45 8.71
N ILE A 182 4.36 -4.19 8.26
CA ILE A 182 3.30 -3.21 8.56
C ILE A 182 2.11 -3.37 7.61
N SER A 183 2.35 -3.79 6.37
CA SER A 183 1.30 -4.06 5.37
C SER A 183 0.27 -5.12 5.83
N ARG A 184 0.61 -5.92 6.85
CA ARG A 184 -0.33 -6.86 7.48
C ARG A 184 -1.60 -6.18 8.00
N PHE A 185 -1.52 -4.91 8.40
CA PHE A 185 -2.66 -4.12 8.88
C PHE A 185 -3.47 -3.45 7.78
N LEU A 186 -3.02 -3.53 6.53
CA LEU A 186 -3.75 -2.99 5.38
C LEU A 186 -4.86 -3.95 4.92
N ASP A 187 -5.81 -3.38 4.20
CA ASP A 187 -6.87 -4.14 3.52
C ASP A 187 -6.39 -4.60 2.14
N SER A 188 -6.23 -5.90 1.96
CA SER A 188 -5.82 -6.49 0.68
C SER A 188 -6.81 -6.19 -0.46
N THR A 189 -8.09 -5.94 -0.15
CA THR A 189 -9.10 -5.59 -1.16
C THR A 189 -9.04 -4.12 -1.58
N GLY A 190 -8.45 -3.26 -0.73
CA GLY A 190 -8.24 -1.84 -1.02
C GLY A 190 -6.98 -1.58 -1.84
N THR A 191 -6.00 -2.50 -1.83
CA THR A 191 -4.74 -2.32 -2.58
C THR A 191 -4.90 -2.51 -4.09
N GLY A 192 -6.00 -3.15 -4.54
CA GLY A 192 -6.25 -3.40 -5.96
C GLY A 192 -5.17 -4.29 -6.61
N THR A 193 -5.05 -4.22 -7.93
CA THR A 193 -4.06 -4.98 -8.70
C THR A 193 -2.64 -4.41 -8.61
N ASN A 194 -2.50 -3.14 -8.22
CA ASN A 194 -1.21 -2.43 -8.17
C ASN A 194 -0.51 -2.52 -6.80
N GLY A 195 -1.06 -3.27 -5.85
CA GLY A 195 -0.46 -3.47 -4.54
C GLY A 195 -0.53 -2.26 -3.60
N VAL A 196 0.36 -2.24 -2.60
CA VAL A 196 0.45 -1.17 -1.61
C VAL A 196 1.18 0.03 -2.19
N THR A 197 0.58 1.21 -2.09
CA THR A 197 1.24 2.47 -2.47
C THR A 197 2.10 2.99 -1.31
N LEU A 198 3.32 3.36 -1.61
CA LEU A 198 4.22 4.02 -0.66
C LEU A 198 4.19 5.53 -0.90
N ILE A 199 3.91 6.27 0.16
CA ILE A 199 4.02 7.73 0.18
C ILE A 199 5.21 8.08 1.07
N VAL A 200 6.30 8.52 0.47
CA VAL A 200 7.54 8.85 1.19
C VAL A 200 7.68 10.36 1.28
N ASN A 201 7.65 10.89 2.50
CA ASN A 201 7.65 12.34 2.74
C ASN A 201 6.60 13.09 1.88
N GLY A 202 5.47 12.42 1.61
CA GLY A 202 4.32 12.96 0.89
C GLY A 202 4.37 12.82 -0.64
N VAL A 203 5.37 12.15 -1.23
CA VAL A 203 5.44 11.80 -2.66
C VAL A 203 5.20 10.31 -2.82
N GLU A 204 4.46 9.90 -3.85
CA GLU A 204 4.35 8.49 -4.22
C GLU A 204 5.71 8.01 -4.74
N ALA A 205 6.17 6.86 -4.28
CA ALA A 205 7.50 6.34 -4.60
C ALA A 205 7.48 4.81 -4.74
N ASN A 206 8.42 4.28 -5.51
CA ASN A 206 8.59 2.83 -5.69
C ASN A 206 9.18 2.16 -4.43
N GLY A 207 9.96 2.89 -3.65
CA GLY A 207 10.59 2.41 -2.42
C GLY A 207 10.73 3.52 -1.36
N PRO A 208 11.26 3.21 -0.17
CA PRO A 208 11.38 4.19 0.92
C PRO A 208 12.45 5.27 0.65
N GLY A 209 13.31 5.10 -0.37
CA GLY A 209 14.37 6.03 -0.74
C GLY A 209 15.44 6.24 0.36
N VAL A 210 15.40 5.40 1.41
CA VAL A 210 16.37 5.33 2.52
C VAL A 210 16.40 3.91 3.07
N THR A 211 17.44 3.59 3.83
CA THR A 211 17.52 2.30 4.54
C THR A 211 16.55 2.25 5.72
N ALA A 212 16.29 1.05 6.23
CA ALA A 212 15.39 0.80 7.34
C ALA A 212 15.71 1.65 8.58
N SER A 213 16.99 1.82 8.93
CA SER A 213 17.42 2.63 10.08
C SER A 213 17.21 4.13 9.90
N ALA A 214 17.07 4.60 8.68
CA ALA A 214 16.81 6.00 8.36
C ALA A 214 15.30 6.33 8.21
N ILE A 215 14.40 5.35 8.41
CA ILE A 215 12.97 5.58 8.57
C ILE A 215 12.71 6.14 9.98
N GLN A 216 11.96 7.23 10.07
CA GLN A 216 11.53 7.86 11.31
C GLN A 216 10.27 7.20 11.86
N ASP A 217 9.22 7.17 11.03
CA ASP A 217 7.95 6.56 11.35
C ASP A 217 7.27 6.01 10.09
N VAL A 218 6.36 5.07 10.30
CA VAL A 218 5.46 4.55 9.27
C VAL A 218 4.03 4.66 9.77
N LYS A 219 3.17 5.28 8.96
CA LYS A 219 1.76 5.50 9.25
C LYS A 219 0.90 4.65 8.34
N VAL A 220 -0.09 4.02 8.94
CA VAL A 220 -1.07 3.16 8.26
C VAL A 220 -2.44 3.80 8.38
N ASN A 221 -3.21 3.81 7.30
CA ASN A 221 -4.61 4.24 7.27
C ASN A 221 -4.85 5.66 7.83
N GLN A 222 -3.88 6.55 7.67
CA GLN A 222 -4.04 7.93 8.07
C GLN A 222 -4.85 8.70 7.02
N ASN A 223 -5.78 9.55 7.44
CA ASN A 223 -6.61 10.39 6.58
C ASN A 223 -7.18 9.64 5.35
N PRO A 224 -8.04 8.62 5.55
CA PRO A 224 -8.41 7.67 4.50
C PRO A 224 -9.17 8.28 3.33
N TYR A 225 -9.83 9.42 3.53
CA TYR A 225 -10.66 10.08 2.53
C TYR A 225 -10.09 11.41 2.04
N SER A 226 -8.84 11.76 2.38
CA SER A 226 -8.24 13.00 1.86
C SER A 226 -8.03 12.93 0.34
N PRO A 227 -8.45 13.95 -0.42
CA PRO A 227 -8.22 14.03 -1.85
C PRO A 227 -6.76 14.35 -2.23
N LEU A 228 -5.91 14.68 -1.27
CA LEU A 228 -4.46 14.82 -1.48
C LEU A 228 -3.86 13.54 -2.07
N PHE A 229 -4.42 12.39 -1.76
CA PHE A 229 -3.90 11.09 -2.19
C PHE A 229 -4.83 10.45 -3.23
N ALA A 230 -4.24 9.85 -4.26
CA ALA A 230 -5.00 9.14 -5.26
C ALA A 230 -5.73 7.92 -4.66
N ARG A 231 -5.09 7.19 -3.74
CA ARG A 231 -5.60 5.97 -3.13
C ARG A 231 -6.13 6.14 -1.70
N PRO A 232 -7.07 5.28 -1.26
CA PRO A 232 -7.58 5.31 0.11
C PRO A 232 -6.48 4.98 1.13
N GLY A 233 -6.63 5.46 2.36
CA GLY A 233 -5.66 5.22 3.43
C GLY A 233 -5.36 3.76 3.72
N ARG A 234 -6.32 2.87 3.45
CA ARG A 234 -6.19 1.41 3.63
C ARG A 234 -5.33 0.72 2.57
N ALA A 235 -4.97 1.42 1.51
CA ALA A 235 -4.17 0.91 0.40
C ALA A 235 -2.76 1.53 0.34
N ARG A 236 -2.40 2.37 1.32
CA ARG A 236 -1.12 3.08 1.33
C ARG A 236 -0.42 3.02 2.69
N LEU A 237 0.90 3.09 2.63
CA LEU A 237 1.78 3.36 3.76
C LEU A 237 2.42 4.74 3.60
N GLU A 238 2.36 5.55 4.62
CA GLU A 238 3.01 6.86 4.64
C GLU A 238 4.28 6.75 5.48
N ILE A 239 5.43 6.95 4.84
CA ILE A 239 6.76 6.81 5.44
C ILE A 239 7.34 8.20 5.62
N THR A 240 7.70 8.52 6.87
CA THR A 240 8.51 9.68 7.19
C THR A 240 9.97 9.23 7.37
N THR A 241 10.88 9.84 6.65
CA THR A 241 12.31 9.54 6.79
C THR A 241 12.95 10.47 7.80
N LYS A 242 14.04 10.04 8.43
CA LYS A 242 14.87 10.93 9.26
C LYS A 242 15.39 12.11 8.44
N GLY A 243 15.57 13.22 9.10
CA GLY A 243 16.20 14.40 8.53
C GLY A 243 17.66 14.56 8.90
N GLY A 244 18.23 15.69 8.48
CA GLY A 244 19.54 16.10 8.95
C GLY A 244 19.51 16.58 10.39
N THR A 245 20.60 16.42 11.14
CA THR A 245 20.71 16.81 12.54
C THR A 245 21.83 17.83 12.76
N PRO A 246 21.70 18.71 13.77
CA PRO A 246 22.73 19.70 14.06
C PRO A 246 23.98 19.08 14.73
N ALA A 247 23.92 17.82 15.17
CA ALA A 247 25.03 17.07 15.72
C ALA A 247 25.22 15.76 14.96
N LEU A 248 26.44 15.20 15.03
CA LEU A 248 26.75 13.94 14.36
C LEU A 248 26.08 12.76 15.07
N HIS A 249 25.24 12.02 14.32
CA HIS A 249 24.57 10.80 14.76
C HIS A 249 24.62 9.75 13.70
N GLY A 250 24.58 8.51 14.15
CA GLY A 250 24.56 7.40 13.21
C GLY A 250 24.06 6.11 13.82
N SER A 251 23.83 5.16 12.95
CA SER A 251 23.58 3.77 13.31
C SER A 251 24.32 2.85 12.36
N LEU A 252 24.85 1.77 12.91
CA LEU A 252 25.40 0.65 12.16
C LEU A 252 24.62 -0.59 12.57
N ASN A 253 24.19 -1.38 11.61
CA ASN A 253 23.38 -2.57 11.82
C ASN A 253 24.02 -3.74 11.08
N PHE A 254 24.19 -4.86 11.76
CA PHE A 254 24.65 -6.12 11.19
C PHE A 254 23.67 -7.22 11.52
N LEU A 255 23.26 -8.00 10.50
CA LEU A 255 22.36 -9.11 10.63
C LEU A 255 23.00 -10.37 10.06
N LEU A 256 22.91 -11.46 10.81
CA LEU A 256 23.34 -12.78 10.41
C LEU A 256 22.20 -13.77 10.57
N ARG A 257 21.96 -14.56 9.53
CA ARG A 257 21.13 -15.76 9.54
C ARG A 257 21.91 -16.90 8.93
N ASP A 258 21.84 -18.07 9.55
CA ASP A 258 22.48 -19.30 9.04
C ASP A 258 21.52 -20.47 9.25
N SER A 259 21.37 -21.27 8.22
CA SER A 259 20.45 -22.42 8.20
C SER A 259 20.77 -23.47 9.26
N VAL A 260 21.98 -23.46 9.85
CA VAL A 260 22.32 -24.36 10.96
C VAL A 260 21.31 -24.23 12.11
N PHE A 261 20.82 -23.01 12.36
CA PHE A 261 19.84 -22.71 13.41
C PHE A 261 18.38 -22.80 12.94
N ASP A 262 18.14 -22.98 11.65
CA ASP A 262 16.81 -23.02 11.07
C ASP A 262 16.24 -24.46 11.12
N ALA A 263 14.92 -24.59 11.04
CA ALA A 263 14.26 -25.86 10.81
C ALA A 263 14.32 -26.26 9.32
N THR A 264 14.06 -27.54 9.02
CA THR A 264 13.96 -28.01 7.64
C THR A 264 12.58 -27.70 7.06
N ASN A 265 12.51 -27.24 5.81
CA ASN A 265 11.25 -27.05 5.11
C ASN A 265 10.56 -28.38 4.86
N ALA A 266 9.22 -28.42 4.99
CA ALA A 266 8.41 -29.66 4.89
C ALA A 266 8.54 -30.37 3.53
N PHE A 267 8.86 -29.66 2.45
CA PHE A 267 9.02 -30.21 1.10
C PHE A 267 10.47 -30.54 0.73
N ALA A 268 11.44 -30.15 1.57
CA ALA A 268 12.85 -30.40 1.29
C ALA A 268 13.26 -31.81 1.72
N VAL A 269 13.86 -32.54 0.80
CA VAL A 269 14.47 -33.87 1.11
C VAL A 269 15.77 -33.72 1.90
N VAL A 270 16.53 -32.69 1.54
CA VAL A 270 17.77 -32.31 2.22
C VAL A 270 17.63 -30.90 2.73
N LYS A 271 18.04 -30.68 3.99
CA LYS A 271 17.98 -29.32 4.58
C LYS A 271 18.75 -28.32 3.70
N PRO A 272 18.08 -27.26 3.21
CA PRO A 272 18.74 -26.23 2.40
C PRO A 272 19.86 -25.54 3.17
N ARG A 273 21.01 -25.36 2.52
CA ARG A 273 22.10 -24.53 3.07
C ARG A 273 21.85 -23.08 2.70
N GLU A 274 21.34 -22.31 3.65
CA GLU A 274 20.99 -20.91 3.45
C GLU A 274 21.77 -20.03 4.41
N GLN A 275 22.20 -18.86 3.93
CA GLN A 275 22.88 -17.84 4.74
C GLN A 275 22.45 -16.46 4.32
N ARG A 276 22.32 -15.54 5.27
CA ARG A 276 22.16 -14.12 5.02
C ARG A 276 23.14 -13.31 5.83
N ARG A 277 23.77 -12.35 5.19
CA ARG A 277 24.64 -11.34 5.80
C ARG A 277 24.17 -9.99 5.30
N TYR A 278 23.71 -9.16 6.23
CA TYR A 278 23.19 -7.83 5.93
C TYR A 278 23.95 -6.80 6.73
N PHE A 279 24.44 -5.78 6.04
CA PHE A 279 25.13 -4.64 6.59
C PHE A 279 24.35 -3.39 6.26
N GLU A 280 24.10 -2.55 7.23
CA GLU A 280 23.40 -1.30 7.06
C GLU A 280 24.04 -0.21 7.89
N GLY A 281 24.07 1.01 7.35
CA GLY A 281 24.54 2.19 8.06
C GLY A 281 23.70 3.41 7.71
N SER A 282 23.49 4.27 8.69
CA SER A 282 22.98 5.62 8.49
C SER A 282 23.80 6.63 9.29
N LEU A 283 24.05 7.79 8.69
CA LEU A 283 24.83 8.87 9.27
C LEU A 283 24.17 10.21 8.94
N THR A 284 24.00 11.04 9.95
CA THR A 284 23.47 12.40 9.79
C THR A 284 24.28 13.40 10.63
N GLY A 285 24.36 14.63 10.17
CA GLY A 285 25.12 15.67 10.87
C GLY A 285 25.11 17.00 10.13
N PRO A 286 25.79 18.02 10.69
CA PRO A 286 25.89 19.34 10.05
C PRO A 286 26.96 19.34 8.95
N LEU A 287 26.66 19.99 7.82
CA LEU A 287 27.65 20.35 6.79
C LEU A 287 28.27 21.73 7.05
N THR A 288 27.56 22.58 7.78
CA THR A 288 28.01 23.94 8.10
C THR A 288 28.05 24.14 9.62
N ARG A 289 28.96 24.99 10.11
CA ARG A 289 29.03 25.35 11.53
C ARG A 289 27.76 26.02 12.08
N SER A 290 26.98 26.65 11.21
CA SER A 290 25.71 27.28 11.59
C SER A 290 24.59 26.27 11.85
N GLY A 291 24.76 25.01 11.47
CA GLY A 291 23.71 23.99 11.55
C GLY A 291 22.58 24.14 10.53
N LYS A 292 22.61 25.21 9.70
CA LYS A 292 21.56 25.44 8.68
C LYS A 292 21.58 24.45 7.54
N THR A 293 22.73 23.85 7.26
CA THR A 293 22.89 22.80 6.25
C THR A 293 23.29 21.52 6.93
N THR A 294 22.48 20.50 6.74
CA THR A 294 22.67 19.18 7.34
C THR A 294 22.59 18.09 6.27
N TYR A 295 23.01 16.88 6.59
CA TYR A 295 22.97 15.75 5.68
C TYR A 295 22.42 14.49 6.34
N LEU A 296 21.95 13.58 5.51
CA LEU A 296 21.63 12.19 5.86
C LEU A 296 22.23 11.29 4.78
N LEU A 297 23.08 10.35 5.19
CA LEU A 297 23.58 9.26 4.36
C LEU A 297 22.99 7.96 4.85
N SER A 298 22.60 7.06 3.95
CA SER A 298 22.18 5.71 4.32
C SER A 298 22.62 4.70 3.26
N LEU A 299 23.11 3.56 3.71
CA LEU A 299 23.68 2.51 2.87
C LEU A 299 23.26 1.15 3.41
N ASN A 300 22.94 0.20 2.53
CA ASN A 300 22.90 -1.21 2.88
C ASN A 300 23.53 -2.10 1.81
N GLN A 301 24.03 -3.24 2.24
CA GLN A 301 24.47 -4.35 1.40
C GLN A 301 23.90 -5.65 1.95
N ASP A 302 23.16 -6.36 1.13
CA ASP A 302 22.54 -7.64 1.48
C ASP A 302 23.09 -8.77 0.60
N PHE A 303 23.61 -9.79 1.25
CA PHE A 303 24.05 -11.05 0.65
C PHE A 303 23.10 -12.14 1.15
N LEU A 304 22.20 -12.57 0.30
CA LEU A 304 21.18 -13.56 0.63
C LEU A 304 21.37 -14.80 -0.24
N ASP A 305 21.84 -15.88 0.37
CA ASP A 305 22.03 -17.17 -0.25
C ASP A 305 20.88 -18.08 0.18
N LEU A 306 19.81 -18.13 -0.63
CA LEU A 306 18.64 -19.00 -0.43
C LEU A 306 18.68 -20.19 -1.38
N GLN A 307 17.82 -21.17 -1.10
CA GLN A 307 17.56 -22.29 -2.00
C GLN A 307 16.05 -22.45 -2.22
N ALA A 308 15.66 -22.50 -3.49
CA ALA A 308 14.30 -22.90 -3.86
C ALA A 308 14.16 -24.42 -3.77
N ILE A 309 13.03 -24.89 -3.27
CA ILE A 309 12.75 -26.31 -3.09
C ILE A 309 11.83 -26.75 -4.21
N ILE A 310 12.30 -27.67 -5.05
CA ILE A 310 11.51 -28.31 -6.09
C ILE A 310 10.72 -29.47 -5.48
N HIS A 311 9.42 -29.51 -5.76
CA HIS A 311 8.50 -30.57 -5.44
C HIS A 311 7.50 -30.74 -6.60
N ALA A 312 7.97 -31.41 -7.65
CA ALA A 312 7.26 -31.55 -8.93
C ALA A 312 7.05 -33.05 -9.24
N ARG A 313 6.20 -33.35 -10.21
CA ARG A 313 5.95 -34.70 -10.67
C ARG A 313 6.14 -34.83 -12.17
N GLY A 314 7.14 -35.58 -12.57
CA GLY A 314 7.37 -35.98 -13.94
C GLY A 314 6.79 -37.36 -14.28
N VAL A 315 7.01 -37.82 -15.52
CA VAL A 315 6.55 -39.11 -16.00
C VAL A 315 7.19 -40.30 -15.26
N ASN A 316 8.41 -40.12 -14.77
CA ASN A 316 9.18 -41.14 -14.06
C ASN A 316 9.01 -41.10 -12.53
N GLY A 317 8.13 -40.23 -12.01
CA GLY A 317 7.88 -40.11 -10.60
C GLY A 317 8.06 -38.69 -10.03
N LEU A 318 8.26 -38.63 -8.73
CA LEU A 318 8.45 -37.38 -8.01
C LEU A 318 9.84 -36.77 -8.31
N ILE A 319 9.88 -35.49 -8.61
CA ILE A 319 11.10 -34.70 -8.83
C ILE A 319 11.28 -33.80 -7.62
N GLN A 320 12.37 -33.95 -6.91
CA GLN A 320 12.68 -33.18 -5.71
C GLN A 320 14.14 -32.73 -5.73
N GLY A 321 14.40 -31.57 -5.22
CA GLY A 321 15.74 -31.02 -5.12
C GLY A 321 15.75 -29.59 -4.59
N ASN A 322 16.94 -29.09 -4.33
CA ASN A 322 17.17 -27.72 -3.90
C ASN A 322 17.97 -27.00 -5.01
N VAL A 323 17.54 -25.80 -5.36
CA VAL A 323 18.17 -24.93 -6.37
C VAL A 323 18.66 -23.66 -5.69
N PRO A 324 19.96 -23.32 -5.75
CA PRO A 324 20.45 -22.06 -5.22
C PRO A 324 19.78 -20.86 -5.92
N THR A 325 19.29 -19.90 -5.14
CA THR A 325 18.67 -18.66 -5.63
C THR A 325 19.34 -17.45 -4.98
N PRO A 326 20.65 -17.22 -5.19
CA PRO A 326 21.36 -16.15 -4.52
C PRO A 326 20.84 -14.78 -4.98
N THR A 327 20.63 -13.91 -3.99
CA THR A 327 20.27 -12.50 -4.20
C THR A 327 21.40 -11.61 -3.68
N ARG A 328 21.73 -10.58 -4.43
CA ARG A 328 22.64 -9.52 -4.04
C ARG A 328 21.94 -8.18 -4.19
N HIS A 329 21.87 -7.43 -3.11
CA HIS A 329 21.18 -6.16 -3.09
C HIS A 329 22.06 -5.09 -2.45
N PHE A 330 22.27 -4.03 -3.19
CA PHE A 330 22.93 -2.81 -2.73
C PHE A 330 21.95 -1.65 -2.85
N PHE A 331 21.86 -0.85 -1.78
CA PHE A 331 21.14 0.40 -1.79
C PHE A 331 21.99 1.48 -1.12
N GLY A 332 22.04 2.68 -1.72
CA GLY A 332 22.69 3.84 -1.16
C GLY A 332 21.89 5.10 -1.39
N SER A 333 21.79 5.97 -0.38
CA SER A 333 21.17 7.28 -0.56
C SER A 333 21.90 8.37 0.22
N GLY A 334 21.91 9.57 -0.35
CA GLY A 334 22.41 10.79 0.27
C GLY A 334 21.40 11.92 0.13
N ARG A 335 21.17 12.66 1.21
CA ARG A 335 20.28 13.82 1.24
C ARG A 335 20.97 15.00 1.88
N VAL A 336 20.70 16.19 1.37
CA VAL A 336 21.14 17.46 1.92
C VAL A 336 19.92 18.31 2.22
N PHE A 337 19.85 18.82 3.42
CA PHE A 337 18.80 19.70 3.92
C PHE A 337 19.38 21.09 4.13
N HIS A 338 18.66 22.12 3.77
CA HIS A 338 19.08 23.51 3.95
C HIS A 338 17.91 24.40 4.36
N ASP A 339 18.07 25.09 5.48
CA ASP A 339 17.15 26.12 5.95
C ASP A 339 17.66 27.49 5.47
N PHE A 340 17.10 28.02 4.37
CA PHE A 340 17.43 29.36 3.88
C PHE A 340 17.04 30.42 4.91
N SER A 341 15.84 30.23 5.50
CA SER A 341 15.27 31.09 6.53
C SER A 341 14.41 30.27 7.48
N ALA A 342 13.80 30.90 8.48
CA ALA A 342 12.81 30.25 9.34
C ALA A 342 11.51 29.88 8.58
N SER A 343 11.25 30.49 7.41
CA SER A 343 10.10 30.22 6.56
C SER A 343 10.41 29.34 5.36
N ASP A 344 11.69 29.12 5.03
CA ASP A 344 12.12 28.49 3.79
C ASP A 344 13.00 27.28 4.06
N GLN A 345 12.48 26.12 3.69
CA GLN A 345 13.17 24.83 3.86
C GLN A 345 13.30 24.12 2.53
N PHE A 346 14.46 23.57 2.28
CA PHE A 346 14.80 22.85 1.06
C PHE A 346 15.53 21.57 1.39
N TRP A 347 15.25 20.50 0.68
CA TRP A 347 16.13 19.35 0.65
C TRP A 347 16.17 18.73 -0.74
N ILE A 348 17.31 18.15 -1.06
CA ILE A 348 17.56 17.34 -2.26
C ILE A 348 18.22 16.04 -1.85
N GLY A 349 17.82 14.96 -2.49
CA GLY A 349 18.37 13.63 -2.25
C GLY A 349 18.58 12.86 -3.53
N TYR A 350 19.54 11.95 -3.50
CA TYR A 350 19.80 10.97 -4.53
C TYR A 350 19.83 9.59 -3.91
N SER A 351 19.24 8.60 -4.59
CA SER A 351 19.33 7.19 -4.22
C SER A 351 19.71 6.33 -5.43
N TYR A 352 20.41 5.24 -5.13
CA TYR A 352 20.78 4.20 -6.07
C TYR A 352 20.47 2.84 -5.49
N GLU A 353 19.80 1.99 -6.26
CA GLU A 353 19.51 0.60 -5.95
C GLU A 353 20.04 -0.31 -7.06
N ARG A 354 20.63 -1.43 -6.65
CA ARG A 354 20.98 -2.54 -7.54
C ARG A 354 20.61 -3.85 -6.89
N ARG A 355 19.86 -4.68 -7.61
CA ARG A 355 19.47 -6.02 -7.15
C ARG A 355 19.68 -7.04 -8.27
N THR A 356 20.36 -8.13 -7.93
CA THR A 356 20.49 -9.29 -8.81
C THR A 356 19.93 -10.53 -8.12
N VAL A 357 19.16 -11.33 -8.85
CA VAL A 357 18.60 -12.60 -8.39
C VAL A 357 18.92 -13.65 -9.44
N GLN A 358 19.47 -14.79 -9.03
CA GLN A 358 19.69 -15.93 -9.92
C GLN A 358 18.65 -17.02 -9.69
N ASN A 359 18.33 -17.78 -10.71
CA ASN A 359 17.35 -18.87 -10.69
C ASN A 359 15.98 -18.45 -10.12
N GLN A 360 15.57 -17.20 -10.34
CA GLN A 360 14.28 -16.68 -9.89
C GLN A 360 13.15 -17.47 -10.53
N GLY A 361 12.13 -17.80 -9.74
CA GLY A 361 10.95 -18.55 -10.18
C GLY A 361 11.08 -20.07 -10.09
N ALA A 362 12.29 -20.62 -9.97
CA ALA A 362 12.46 -22.05 -9.65
C ALA A 362 11.87 -22.39 -8.29
N GLY A 363 11.36 -23.64 -8.12
CA GLY A 363 10.77 -24.15 -6.87
C GLY A 363 9.30 -24.55 -7.01
N GLY A 364 8.78 -25.29 -6.03
CA GLY A 364 7.49 -25.95 -6.16
C GLY A 364 7.47 -26.87 -7.37
N THR A 365 6.57 -26.65 -8.31
CA THR A 365 6.51 -27.41 -9.57
C THR A 365 7.42 -26.88 -10.68
N VAL A 366 8.14 -25.75 -10.49
CA VAL A 366 9.03 -25.16 -11.50
C VAL A 366 10.44 -25.73 -11.33
N LEU A 367 10.92 -26.40 -12.36
CA LEU A 367 12.25 -27.01 -12.38
C LEU A 367 13.36 -25.95 -12.56
N SER A 368 14.60 -26.34 -12.26
CA SER A 368 15.78 -25.44 -12.28
C SER A 368 16.00 -24.76 -13.62
N GLU A 369 15.87 -25.49 -14.73
CA GLU A 369 16.08 -25.00 -16.08
C GLU A 369 15.07 -23.97 -16.54
N ALA A 370 13.87 -23.95 -15.91
CA ALA A 370 12.82 -22.95 -16.15
C ALA A 370 12.92 -21.71 -15.24
N GLY A 371 14.02 -21.56 -14.52
CA GLY A 371 14.35 -20.35 -13.78
C GLY A 371 14.85 -19.20 -14.67
N THR A 372 14.92 -18.02 -14.08
CA THR A 372 15.41 -16.79 -14.73
C THR A 372 16.46 -16.08 -13.89
N ASP A 373 17.34 -15.33 -14.53
CA ASP A 373 18.22 -14.37 -13.86
C ASP A 373 17.66 -12.95 -14.03
N THR A 374 17.63 -12.19 -12.93
CA THR A 374 17.13 -10.82 -12.91
C THR A 374 18.23 -9.86 -12.50
N ASN A 375 18.35 -8.74 -13.22
CA ASN A 375 19.22 -7.61 -12.86
C ASN A 375 18.40 -6.33 -12.90
N PHE A 376 18.23 -5.73 -11.74
CA PHE A 376 17.50 -4.48 -11.53
C PHE A 376 18.44 -3.38 -11.07
N GLN A 377 18.28 -2.19 -11.63
CA GLN A 377 18.99 -0.96 -11.24
C GLN A 377 18.00 0.21 -11.25
N GLU A 378 18.11 1.07 -10.26
CA GLU A 378 17.29 2.28 -10.14
C GLU A 378 18.10 3.46 -9.62
N HIS A 379 17.86 4.63 -10.19
CA HIS A 379 18.42 5.90 -9.80
C HIS A 379 17.27 6.88 -9.57
N GLU A 380 17.22 7.56 -8.43
CA GLU A 380 16.21 8.57 -8.15
C GLU A 380 16.83 9.84 -7.58
N ILE A 381 16.31 10.99 -8.02
CA ILE A 381 16.56 12.30 -7.43
C ILE A 381 15.23 12.82 -6.87
N ASN A 382 15.22 13.14 -5.60
CA ASN A 382 14.07 13.68 -4.89
C ASN A 382 14.36 15.11 -4.45
N VAL A 383 13.39 16.01 -4.61
CA VAL A 383 13.50 17.42 -4.18
C VAL A 383 12.23 17.82 -3.45
N SER A 384 12.37 18.60 -2.38
CA SER A 384 11.25 19.23 -1.71
C SER A 384 11.63 20.65 -1.28
N TYR A 385 10.74 21.57 -1.56
CA TYR A 385 10.81 22.94 -1.10
C TYR A 385 9.52 23.30 -0.37
N ARG A 386 9.66 23.88 0.81
CA ARG A 386 8.56 24.34 1.63
C ARG A 386 8.74 25.79 1.96
N HIS A 387 7.70 26.55 1.73
CA HIS A 387 7.64 27.98 2.00
C HIS A 387 6.43 28.33 2.87
N VAL A 388 6.68 28.92 4.03
CA VAL A 388 5.67 29.51 4.90
C VAL A 388 5.51 30.97 4.52
N VAL A 389 4.57 31.25 3.60
CA VAL A 389 4.31 32.62 3.09
C VAL A 389 3.82 33.54 4.21
N SER A 390 3.00 32.99 5.11
CA SER A 390 2.49 33.67 6.30
C SER A 390 1.96 32.66 7.29
N THR A 391 1.52 33.10 8.46
CA THR A 391 0.87 32.24 9.46
C THR A 391 -0.41 31.54 8.96
N ARG A 392 -0.93 31.94 7.80
CA ARG A 392 -2.13 31.37 7.17
C ARG A 392 -1.84 30.57 5.91
N TRP A 393 -0.72 30.80 5.24
CA TRP A 393 -0.40 30.24 3.94
C TRP A 393 0.90 29.43 3.99
N VAL A 394 0.83 28.17 3.59
CA VAL A 394 2.00 27.29 3.42
C VAL A 394 1.94 26.71 2.02
N ASN A 395 3.03 26.79 1.28
CA ASN A 395 3.20 26.10 0.01
C ASN A 395 4.25 24.99 0.16
N GLN A 396 4.02 23.89 -0.50
CA GLN A 396 4.96 22.76 -0.53
C GLN A 396 5.05 22.18 -1.94
N LEU A 397 6.22 22.39 -2.55
CA LEU A 397 6.58 21.84 -3.84
C LEU A 397 7.45 20.59 -3.64
N ARG A 398 7.15 19.50 -4.35
CA ARG A 398 7.88 18.24 -4.31
C ARG A 398 7.98 17.66 -5.70
N PHE A 399 9.10 17.04 -6.03
CA PHE A 399 9.23 16.23 -7.24
C PHE A 399 10.30 15.16 -7.09
N LEU A 400 10.12 14.10 -7.88
CA LEU A 400 11.02 12.97 -8.02
C LEU A 400 11.29 12.78 -9.51
N VAL A 401 12.55 12.53 -9.85
CA VAL A 401 12.99 12.11 -11.18
C VAL A 401 13.75 10.80 -11.02
N GLY A 402 13.33 9.79 -11.74
CA GLY A 402 13.94 8.47 -11.66
C GLY A 402 14.20 7.81 -12.99
N HIS A 403 15.11 6.87 -12.95
CA HIS A 403 15.41 5.95 -14.05
C HIS A 403 15.62 4.56 -13.49
N PHE A 404 14.89 3.58 -14.02
CA PHE A 404 15.23 2.19 -13.75
C PHE A 404 15.45 1.37 -15.03
N ASP A 405 16.23 0.30 -14.90
CA ASP A 405 16.46 -0.76 -15.88
C ASP A 405 16.28 -2.10 -15.19
N ASN A 406 15.28 -2.86 -15.61
CA ASN A 406 15.01 -4.22 -15.12
C ASN A 406 15.14 -5.20 -16.28
N ARG A 407 16.09 -6.12 -16.16
CA ARG A 407 16.36 -7.15 -17.17
C ARG A 407 16.12 -8.52 -16.57
N ILE A 408 15.31 -9.31 -17.24
CA ILE A 408 15.03 -10.72 -16.95
C ILE A 408 15.62 -11.54 -18.10
N LYS A 409 16.34 -12.61 -17.80
CA LYS A 409 16.95 -13.51 -18.76
C LYS A 409 16.67 -14.95 -18.41
N SER A 410 16.18 -15.73 -19.37
CA SER A 410 16.03 -17.18 -19.26
C SER A 410 17.40 -17.87 -19.18
N LEU A 411 17.50 -18.97 -18.44
CA LEU A 411 18.76 -19.70 -18.27
C LEU A 411 19.20 -20.43 -19.54
N ASN A 412 18.23 -20.80 -20.38
CA ASN A 412 18.47 -21.42 -21.70
C ASN A 412 17.38 -20.98 -22.68
N ALA A 413 17.58 -21.31 -23.96
CA ALA A 413 16.69 -20.94 -25.06
C ALA A 413 15.72 -22.07 -25.48
N ASP A 414 15.66 -23.18 -24.76
CA ASP A 414 14.76 -24.26 -25.10
C ASP A 414 13.30 -23.83 -24.99
N PRO A 415 12.38 -24.44 -25.74
CA PRO A 415 10.95 -24.23 -25.53
C PRO A 415 10.54 -24.53 -24.09
N ALA A 416 9.65 -23.72 -23.56
CA ALA A 416 9.05 -24.02 -22.26
C ALA A 416 8.08 -25.19 -22.36
N VAL A 417 8.03 -26.02 -21.33
CA VAL A 417 7.10 -27.13 -21.19
C VAL A 417 6.34 -26.97 -19.88
N VAL A 418 5.05 -26.64 -19.96
CA VAL A 418 4.16 -26.49 -18.80
C VAL A 418 3.21 -27.67 -18.75
N VAL A 419 3.31 -28.53 -17.74
CA VAL A 419 2.34 -29.58 -17.46
C VAL A 419 1.52 -29.15 -16.26
N GLN A 420 0.23 -28.84 -16.49
CA GLN A 420 -0.62 -28.20 -15.50
C GLN A 420 -0.62 -28.89 -14.14
N GLY A 421 -0.21 -28.17 -13.09
CA GLY A 421 -0.19 -28.68 -11.72
C GLY A 421 0.75 -29.87 -11.47
N ALA A 422 1.67 -30.18 -12.41
CA ALA A 422 2.63 -31.27 -12.27
C ALA A 422 4.07 -30.75 -12.31
N PHE A 423 4.50 -30.14 -13.41
CA PHE A 423 5.80 -29.47 -13.51
C PHE A 423 5.85 -28.41 -14.61
N THR A 424 6.81 -27.49 -14.49
CA THR A 424 7.25 -26.59 -15.56
C THR A 424 8.75 -26.81 -15.78
N GLY A 425 9.17 -27.10 -17.00
CA GLY A 425 10.55 -27.36 -17.38
C GLY A 425 10.89 -26.78 -18.75
N GLY A 426 12.05 -27.15 -19.33
CA GLY A 426 12.58 -26.49 -20.51
C GLY A 426 13.13 -25.11 -20.20
N GLY A 427 13.18 -24.22 -21.19
CA GLY A 427 13.54 -22.80 -20.94
C GLY A 427 12.39 -22.03 -20.32
N ALA A 428 12.70 -20.91 -19.64
CA ALA A 428 11.66 -20.07 -19.05
C ALA A 428 10.87 -19.27 -20.10
N GLN A 429 11.46 -19.05 -21.29
CA GLN A 429 10.88 -18.22 -22.38
C GLN A 429 10.38 -16.83 -21.88
N ALA A 430 11.16 -16.22 -20.97
CA ALA A 430 10.80 -15.04 -20.22
C ALA A 430 11.79 -13.87 -20.39
N ASP A 431 12.58 -13.89 -21.52
CA ASP A 431 13.54 -12.85 -21.78
C ASP A 431 12.84 -11.52 -22.01
N PHE A 432 13.16 -10.54 -21.15
CA PHE A 432 12.45 -9.28 -21.11
C PHE A 432 13.33 -8.18 -20.51
N ARG A 433 13.24 -6.97 -21.07
CA ARG A 433 13.85 -5.79 -20.47
C ARG A 433 12.84 -4.66 -20.42
N ARG A 434 12.77 -3.99 -19.26
CA ARG A 434 11.98 -2.77 -19.06
C ARG A 434 12.88 -1.66 -18.61
N THR A 435 12.83 -0.54 -19.31
CA THR A 435 13.45 0.72 -18.91
C THR A 435 12.40 1.79 -18.69
N GLU A 436 12.67 2.70 -17.77
CA GLU A 436 11.73 3.76 -17.45
C GLU A 436 12.48 5.02 -17.03
N TYR A 437 12.09 6.15 -17.62
CA TYR A 437 12.39 7.48 -17.09
C TYR A 437 11.07 8.05 -16.60
N HIS A 438 10.97 8.30 -15.31
CA HIS A 438 9.75 8.78 -14.68
C HIS A 438 9.97 10.12 -13.97
N PHE A 439 8.93 10.91 -13.98
CA PHE A 439 8.80 12.17 -13.26
C PHE A 439 7.49 12.14 -12.47
N ASP A 440 7.60 12.33 -11.15
CA ASP A 440 6.49 12.51 -10.23
C ASP A 440 6.60 13.89 -9.59
N GLY A 441 5.48 14.55 -9.33
CA GLY A 441 5.52 15.88 -8.74
C GLY A 441 4.22 16.26 -8.06
N ALA A 442 4.30 17.19 -7.11
CA ALA A 442 3.13 17.78 -6.46
C ALA A 442 3.43 19.19 -6.00
N ASP A 443 2.46 20.08 -6.17
CA ASP A 443 2.43 21.39 -5.54
C ASP A 443 1.16 21.51 -4.69
N ILE A 444 1.34 21.71 -3.39
CA ILE A 444 0.29 21.70 -2.39
C ILE A 444 0.29 23.06 -1.68
N VAL A 445 -0.85 23.71 -1.68
CA VAL A 445 -1.07 24.93 -0.93
C VAL A 445 -2.07 24.68 0.18
N SER A 446 -1.71 25.06 1.41
CA SER A 446 -2.58 25.03 2.58
C SER A 446 -2.91 26.44 3.03
N TYR A 447 -4.18 26.72 3.27
CA TYR A 447 -4.66 28.01 3.75
C TYR A 447 -5.59 27.83 4.94
N VAL A 448 -5.27 28.52 6.05
CA VAL A 448 -6.05 28.47 7.29
C VAL A 448 -6.79 29.77 7.50
N THR A 449 -8.10 29.68 7.68
CA THR A 449 -8.94 30.84 7.97
C THR A 449 -10.12 30.48 8.87
N GLY A 450 -10.20 31.08 10.06
CA GLY A 450 -11.26 30.81 11.04
C GLY A 450 -11.38 29.32 11.37
N LYS A 451 -12.48 28.69 10.94
CA LYS A 451 -12.75 27.26 11.16
C LYS A 451 -12.33 26.35 10.00
N HIS A 452 -11.82 26.93 8.94
CA HIS A 452 -11.51 26.25 7.69
C HIS A 452 -10.01 26.04 7.53
N THR A 453 -9.63 24.86 7.07
CA THR A 453 -8.31 24.53 6.58
C THR A 453 -8.46 24.03 5.16
N LEU A 454 -8.16 24.89 4.21
CA LEU A 454 -8.24 24.61 2.79
C LEU A 454 -6.89 24.04 2.31
N ASN A 455 -6.91 22.89 1.68
CA ASN A 455 -5.80 22.32 0.95
C ASN A 455 -6.19 22.20 -0.51
N PHE A 456 -5.36 22.67 -1.40
CA PHE A 456 -5.57 22.51 -2.84
C PHE A 456 -4.24 22.39 -3.56
N GLY A 457 -4.27 21.77 -4.69
CA GLY A 457 -3.04 21.55 -5.43
C GLY A 457 -3.22 20.74 -6.69
N VAL A 458 -2.10 20.53 -7.34
CA VAL A 458 -1.95 19.67 -8.49
C VAL A 458 -0.89 18.61 -8.18
N ASP A 459 -1.07 17.43 -8.72
CA ASP A 459 -0.07 16.39 -8.66
C ASP A 459 0.09 15.70 -10.02
N ILE A 460 1.26 15.22 -10.23
CA ILE A 460 1.68 14.43 -11.38
C ILE A 460 2.12 13.07 -10.82
N PRO A 461 1.19 12.13 -10.62
CA PRO A 461 1.54 10.82 -10.07
C PRO A 461 2.48 10.03 -10.97
N ASP A 462 2.51 10.35 -12.27
CA ASP A 462 3.45 9.74 -13.21
C ASP A 462 3.45 10.45 -14.57
N ILE A 463 4.63 10.83 -15.04
CA ILE A 463 4.95 11.05 -16.44
C ILE A 463 6.16 10.18 -16.76
N SER A 464 5.94 9.06 -17.45
CA SER A 464 6.98 8.06 -17.70
C SER A 464 7.18 7.76 -19.18
N ARG A 465 8.43 7.90 -19.63
CA ARG A 465 8.88 7.31 -20.89
C ARG A 465 9.32 5.89 -20.63
N ARG A 466 8.54 4.94 -21.12
CA ARG A 466 8.74 3.51 -20.90
C ARG A 466 9.29 2.84 -22.14
N GLY A 467 10.33 2.04 -21.96
CA GLY A 467 10.91 1.20 -22.99
C GLY A 467 10.74 -0.27 -22.62
N TYR A 468 10.32 -1.08 -23.56
CA TYR A 468 10.15 -2.52 -23.43
C TYR A 468 10.91 -3.22 -24.54
N ASP A 469 11.66 -4.27 -24.21
CA ASP A 469 12.23 -5.22 -25.14
C ASP A 469 11.64 -6.60 -24.77
N ASP A 470 10.61 -7.05 -25.48
CA ASP A 470 9.92 -8.31 -25.25
C ASP A 470 10.45 -9.39 -26.18
N PHE A 471 11.20 -10.32 -25.65
CA PHE A 471 11.72 -11.51 -26.31
C PHE A 471 11.14 -12.80 -25.70
N THR A 472 9.96 -12.71 -25.08
CA THR A 472 9.28 -13.87 -24.53
C THR A 472 8.78 -14.79 -25.64
N ASN A 473 8.68 -16.08 -25.36
CA ASN A 473 8.14 -17.11 -26.28
C ASN A 473 8.78 -17.15 -27.68
N LEU A 474 10.07 -16.79 -27.83
CA LEU A 474 10.73 -16.84 -29.13
C LEU A 474 10.92 -18.26 -29.66
N THR A 475 11.13 -19.24 -28.78
CA THR A 475 11.17 -20.68 -29.11
C THR A 475 9.90 -21.41 -28.66
N GLY A 476 9.00 -20.65 -28.02
CA GLY A 476 7.63 -21.03 -27.68
C GLY A 476 7.45 -21.76 -26.37
N THR A 477 6.19 -21.86 -25.98
CA THR A 477 5.74 -22.53 -24.76
C THR A 477 4.69 -23.57 -25.08
N TYR A 478 4.95 -24.83 -24.79
CA TYR A 478 3.97 -25.92 -24.82
C TYR A 478 3.25 -26.02 -23.50
N THR A 479 1.92 -26.12 -23.54
CA THR A 479 1.11 -26.38 -22.35
C THR A 479 0.37 -27.69 -22.50
N PHE A 480 0.50 -28.57 -21.50
CA PHE A 480 -0.19 -29.86 -21.43
C PHE A 480 -1.18 -29.84 -20.27
N GLY A 481 -2.41 -30.25 -20.52
CA GLY A 481 -3.46 -30.29 -19.50
C GLY A 481 -3.26 -31.34 -18.41
N SER A 482 -2.38 -32.33 -18.64
CA SER A 482 -2.06 -33.40 -17.68
C SER A 482 -0.73 -34.09 -17.98
N LEU A 483 -0.21 -34.88 -17.02
CA LEU A 483 0.93 -35.77 -17.23
C LEU A 483 0.64 -36.87 -18.27
N ALA A 484 -0.61 -37.31 -18.39
CA ALA A 484 -1.01 -38.26 -19.40
C ALA A 484 -0.91 -37.66 -20.80
N ALA A 485 -1.39 -36.45 -21.01
CA ALA A 485 -1.27 -35.70 -22.24
C ALA A 485 0.20 -35.46 -22.63
N TYR A 486 1.05 -35.09 -21.64
CA TYR A 486 2.49 -34.92 -21.86
C TYR A 486 3.16 -36.24 -22.30
N ARG A 487 2.85 -37.36 -21.64
CA ARG A 487 3.38 -38.68 -22.02
C ARG A 487 2.95 -39.10 -23.43
N ALA A 488 1.73 -38.70 -23.83
CA ALA A 488 1.20 -38.98 -25.17
C ALA A 488 1.72 -38.01 -26.26
N GLY A 489 2.50 -36.98 -25.88
CA GLY A 489 2.93 -35.93 -26.79
C GLY A 489 1.78 -35.11 -27.36
N GLN A 490 0.76 -34.87 -26.57
CA GLN A 490 -0.46 -34.11 -26.96
C GLN A 490 -0.60 -32.82 -26.15
N PRO A 491 0.11 -31.77 -26.56
CA PRO A 491 -0.06 -30.45 -25.92
C PRO A 491 -1.46 -29.90 -26.24
N SER A 492 -2.03 -29.20 -25.25
CA SER A 492 -3.29 -28.46 -25.45
C SER A 492 -3.04 -27.17 -26.22
N THR A 493 -1.94 -26.47 -25.94
CA THR A 493 -1.59 -25.23 -26.66
C THR A 493 -0.08 -25.10 -26.86
N TYR A 494 0.29 -24.38 -27.94
CA TYR A 494 1.66 -23.88 -28.14
C TYR A 494 1.60 -22.39 -28.46
N VAL A 495 2.31 -21.58 -27.67
CA VAL A 495 2.38 -20.13 -27.83
C VAL A 495 3.74 -19.74 -28.35
N LEU A 496 3.77 -18.98 -29.47
CA LEU A 496 5.00 -18.51 -30.09
C LEU A 496 4.89 -16.99 -30.40
N GLN A 497 6.00 -16.28 -30.31
CA GLN A 497 6.06 -14.86 -30.70
C GLN A 497 7.12 -14.66 -31.81
N ARG A 498 6.83 -13.76 -32.75
CA ARG A 498 7.70 -13.36 -33.85
C ARG A 498 7.56 -11.86 -34.11
N GLY A 499 8.62 -11.22 -34.54
CA GLY A 499 8.62 -9.80 -34.91
C GLY A 499 9.47 -8.95 -34.02
N GLN A 500 9.13 -7.67 -33.91
CA GLN A 500 9.91 -6.68 -33.15
C GLN A 500 9.30 -6.45 -31.76
N GLY A 501 9.99 -6.93 -30.74
CA GLY A 501 9.59 -6.74 -29.34
C GLY A 501 10.00 -5.40 -28.72
N HIS A 502 10.65 -4.50 -29.51
CA HIS A 502 11.02 -3.17 -29.01
C HIS A 502 9.85 -2.20 -29.08
N LEU A 503 9.49 -1.61 -27.95
CA LEU A 503 8.39 -0.64 -27.82
C LEU A 503 8.81 0.52 -26.91
N ILE A 504 8.49 1.75 -27.34
CA ILE A 504 8.61 2.93 -26.49
C ILE A 504 7.27 3.66 -26.48
N PHE A 505 6.79 4.02 -25.30
CA PHE A 505 5.59 4.83 -25.15
C PHE A 505 5.70 5.80 -23.97
N LEU A 506 4.83 6.81 -23.95
CA LEU A 506 4.77 7.82 -22.91
C LEU A 506 3.45 7.69 -22.13
N GLU A 507 3.53 7.30 -20.87
CA GLU A 507 2.39 7.31 -19.95
C GLU A 507 2.35 8.66 -19.22
N LYS A 508 1.15 9.23 -19.08
CA LYS A 508 0.90 10.48 -18.35
C LYS A 508 -0.31 10.31 -17.44
N VAL A 509 -0.11 10.63 -16.18
CA VAL A 509 -1.17 10.64 -15.16
C VAL A 509 -1.12 11.97 -14.44
N LEU A 510 -2.23 12.69 -14.40
CA LEU A 510 -2.35 14.01 -13.80
C LEU A 510 -3.49 14.01 -12.78
N GLY A 511 -3.33 14.75 -11.69
CA GLY A 511 -4.34 14.96 -10.68
C GLY A 511 -4.45 16.43 -10.27
N ALA A 512 -5.64 16.83 -9.84
CA ALA A 512 -5.87 18.11 -9.17
C ALA A 512 -6.87 17.88 -8.03
N PHE A 513 -6.73 18.60 -6.93
CA PHE A 513 -7.59 18.39 -5.78
C PHE A 513 -7.87 19.68 -5.01
N VAL A 514 -8.98 19.64 -4.28
CA VAL A 514 -9.35 20.63 -3.28
C VAL A 514 -9.98 19.92 -2.08
N GLU A 515 -9.63 20.35 -0.88
CA GLU A 515 -10.14 19.84 0.39
C GLU A 515 -10.41 21.01 1.34
N ASP A 516 -11.55 20.99 2.02
CA ASP A 516 -11.84 21.87 3.15
C ASP A 516 -12.07 21.04 4.41
N ASN A 517 -11.17 21.17 5.37
CA ASN A 517 -11.29 20.61 6.70
C ASN A 517 -11.90 21.65 7.63
N ILE A 518 -13.18 21.44 7.98
CA ILE A 518 -14.01 22.39 8.70
C ILE A 518 -14.16 21.98 10.15
N ARG A 519 -13.69 22.78 11.09
CA ARG A 519 -14.00 22.59 12.51
C ARG A 519 -15.32 23.27 12.85
N VAL A 520 -16.44 22.55 12.57
CA VAL A 520 -17.80 23.09 12.73
C VAL A 520 -18.07 23.47 14.19
N LYS A 521 -17.68 22.58 15.12
CA LYS A 521 -17.71 22.79 16.58
C LYS A 521 -16.44 22.20 17.21
N PRO A 522 -16.10 22.53 18.47
CA PRO A 522 -14.93 21.95 19.12
C PRO A 522 -14.97 20.40 19.18
N ASN A 523 -16.14 19.80 19.14
CA ASN A 523 -16.38 18.36 19.20
C ASN A 523 -16.91 17.78 17.87
N PHE A 524 -16.92 18.54 16.78
CA PHE A 524 -17.38 18.09 15.46
C PHE A 524 -16.55 18.70 14.33
N SER A 525 -15.90 17.85 13.58
CA SER A 525 -15.13 18.20 12.37
C SER A 525 -15.72 17.51 11.14
N LEU A 526 -15.66 18.20 10.01
CA LEU A 526 -16.13 17.75 8.70
C LEU A 526 -15.05 18.02 7.66
N SER A 527 -14.75 17.05 6.80
CA SER A 527 -13.92 17.22 5.61
C SER A 527 -14.75 17.05 4.36
N LEU A 528 -14.63 17.96 3.44
CA LEU A 528 -15.23 17.92 2.11
C LEU A 528 -14.12 18.03 1.09
N GLY A 529 -14.08 17.12 0.14
CA GLY A 529 -13.02 17.10 -0.84
C GLY A 529 -13.47 16.65 -2.23
N MET A 530 -12.72 17.10 -3.22
CA MET A 530 -12.88 16.72 -4.61
C MET A 530 -11.50 16.51 -5.22
N ARG A 531 -11.35 15.43 -5.99
CA ARG A 531 -10.18 15.18 -6.81
C ARG A 531 -10.60 14.93 -8.25
N TYR A 532 -9.84 15.49 -9.18
CA TYR A 532 -9.89 15.15 -10.60
C TYR A 532 -8.72 14.25 -10.94
N TYR A 533 -8.94 13.28 -11.86
CA TYR A 533 -7.94 12.31 -12.28
C TYR A 533 -7.95 12.10 -13.79
N TRP A 534 -6.78 12.14 -14.44
CA TRP A 534 -6.65 12.01 -15.88
C TRP A 534 -5.47 11.08 -16.25
N GLN A 535 -5.69 10.23 -17.28
CA GLN A 535 -4.69 9.35 -17.89
C GLN A 535 -4.79 9.43 -19.42
N ASN A 536 -3.67 9.35 -20.14
CA ASN A 536 -3.62 9.60 -21.57
C ASN A 536 -4.09 8.44 -22.46
N TYR A 537 -4.23 7.22 -21.96
CA TYR A 537 -4.66 6.05 -22.77
C TYR A 537 -6.13 5.67 -22.59
N PHE A 538 -6.84 6.31 -21.68
CA PHE A 538 -8.26 6.03 -21.40
C PHE A 538 -9.04 7.35 -21.47
N TYR A 539 -9.95 7.44 -22.43
CA TYR A 539 -10.57 8.71 -22.84
C TYR A 539 -11.83 9.13 -22.05
N ASP A 540 -12.15 8.50 -20.95
CA ASP A 540 -13.30 8.90 -20.11
C ASP A 540 -12.99 10.14 -19.23
N ALA A 541 -12.08 10.98 -19.69
CA ALA A 541 -11.51 12.10 -18.93
C ALA A 541 -12.49 13.13 -18.37
N PRO A 542 -13.62 13.52 -19.03
CA PRO A 542 -14.47 14.59 -18.48
C PRO A 542 -15.15 14.24 -17.16
N HIS A 543 -15.31 12.96 -16.84
CA HIS A 543 -16.15 12.49 -15.76
C HIS A 543 -15.41 11.94 -14.54
N ASN A 544 -14.07 11.97 -14.55
CA ASN A 544 -13.23 11.37 -13.49
C ASN A 544 -13.13 12.27 -12.25
N LEU A 545 -14.27 12.76 -11.76
CA LEU A 545 -14.37 13.50 -10.50
C LEU A 545 -14.60 12.55 -9.34
N ALA A 546 -13.77 12.67 -8.32
CA ALA A 546 -13.76 11.82 -7.12
C ALA A 546 -14.16 12.61 -5.87
N PRO A 547 -15.47 12.75 -5.58
CA PRO A 547 -15.93 13.38 -4.37
C PRO A 547 -15.60 12.55 -3.14
N ARG A 548 -15.27 13.22 -2.04
CA ARG A 548 -14.93 12.60 -0.76
C ARG A 548 -15.48 13.40 0.39
N VAL A 549 -15.94 12.70 1.42
CA VAL A 549 -16.45 13.29 2.66
C VAL A 549 -15.99 12.48 3.85
N ALA A 550 -15.61 13.14 4.93
CA ALA A 550 -15.32 12.49 6.21
C ALA A 550 -15.80 13.37 7.37
N PHE A 551 -16.10 12.74 8.49
CA PHE A 551 -16.47 13.44 9.71
C PHE A 551 -15.87 12.76 10.95
N ALA A 552 -15.71 13.55 12.01
CA ALA A 552 -15.37 13.07 13.34
C ALA A 552 -16.24 13.83 14.38
N TYR A 553 -16.92 13.09 15.24
CA TYR A 553 -17.82 13.62 16.25
C TYR A 553 -17.60 13.00 17.62
N ALA A 554 -17.28 13.81 18.62
CA ALA A 554 -17.15 13.39 20.02
C ALA A 554 -18.39 13.83 20.80
N PRO A 555 -19.31 12.91 21.17
CA PRO A 555 -20.45 13.27 22.03
C PRO A 555 -19.98 13.54 23.47
N GLY A 556 -20.60 14.50 24.12
CA GLY A 556 -20.34 14.80 25.53
C GLY A 556 -19.08 15.64 25.79
N LYS A 557 -18.85 15.94 27.10
CA LYS A 557 -17.75 16.79 27.54
C LYS A 557 -16.42 16.06 27.76
N ALA A 558 -16.45 14.76 27.94
CA ALA A 558 -15.27 13.97 28.33
C ALA A 558 -14.35 13.61 27.13
N GLY A 559 -14.85 13.68 25.89
CA GLY A 559 -14.05 13.44 24.67
C GLY A 559 -13.41 12.05 24.56
N LYS A 560 -13.92 11.05 25.32
CA LYS A 560 -13.35 9.69 25.31
C LYS A 560 -13.86 8.82 24.15
N THR A 561 -15.05 9.14 23.67
CA THR A 561 -15.70 8.44 22.56
C THR A 561 -15.73 9.34 21.35
N VAL A 562 -15.33 8.83 20.19
CA VAL A 562 -15.45 9.53 18.91
C VAL A 562 -16.13 8.62 17.88
N PHE A 563 -17.17 9.13 17.25
CA PHE A 563 -17.75 8.55 16.04
C PHE A 563 -17.07 9.14 14.82
N ARG A 564 -16.60 8.27 13.95
CA ARG A 564 -15.97 8.68 12.69
C ARG A 564 -16.65 7.99 11.53
N GLY A 565 -16.60 8.60 10.38
CA GLY A 565 -17.06 7.98 9.15
C GLY A 565 -16.67 8.79 7.96
N GLY A 566 -16.88 8.20 6.81
CA GLY A 566 -16.63 8.86 5.54
C GLY A 566 -17.02 7.99 4.36
N ALA A 567 -17.00 8.61 3.20
CA ALA A 567 -17.15 7.97 1.92
C ALA A 567 -16.32 8.70 0.86
N GLY A 568 -15.80 7.97 -0.11
CA GLY A 568 -15.02 8.56 -1.18
C GLY A 568 -14.94 7.68 -2.40
N LEU A 569 -14.87 8.33 -3.55
CA LEU A 569 -14.59 7.71 -4.82
C LEU A 569 -13.09 7.81 -5.11
N PHE A 570 -12.51 6.72 -5.61
CA PHE A 570 -11.08 6.63 -5.90
C PHE A 570 -10.89 5.99 -7.28
N TYR A 571 -10.29 6.71 -8.20
CA TYR A 571 -9.88 6.19 -9.51
C TYR A 571 -8.54 5.48 -9.38
N ASP A 572 -8.40 4.33 -10.05
CA ASP A 572 -7.18 3.55 -10.02
C ASP A 572 -6.28 3.88 -11.22
N ARG A 573 -4.98 3.82 -11.00
CA ARG A 573 -4.01 3.90 -12.09
C ARG A 573 -3.99 2.58 -12.84
N THR A 574 -4.12 2.61 -14.16
CA THR A 574 -4.14 1.39 -14.98
C THR A 574 -2.78 0.70 -15.03
N GLY A 575 -1.71 1.48 -14.92
CA GLY A 575 -0.33 1.00 -15.02
C GLY A 575 0.09 0.66 -16.46
N PRO A 576 1.37 0.37 -16.68
CA PRO A 576 1.94 0.21 -18.01
C PRO A 576 1.64 -1.13 -18.69
N GLY A 577 1.29 -2.18 -17.92
CA GLY A 577 1.09 -3.53 -18.46
C GLY A 577 0.02 -3.59 -19.55
N PRO A 578 -1.23 -3.13 -19.28
CA PRO A 578 -2.30 -3.10 -20.29
C PRO A 578 -1.94 -2.31 -21.53
N ILE A 579 -1.27 -1.19 -21.34
CA ILE A 579 -0.87 -0.30 -22.43
C ILE A 579 0.18 -0.99 -23.31
N SER A 580 1.18 -1.61 -22.68
CA SER A 580 2.22 -2.34 -23.43
C SER A 580 1.64 -3.51 -24.24
N ASP A 581 0.67 -4.26 -23.66
CA ASP A 581 0.00 -5.36 -24.35
C ASP A 581 -0.77 -4.88 -25.60
N LEU A 582 -1.53 -3.78 -25.46
CA LEU A 582 -2.26 -3.17 -26.56
C LEU A 582 -1.35 -2.69 -27.69
N LEU A 583 -0.19 -2.15 -27.35
CA LEU A 583 0.74 -1.60 -28.33
C LEU A 583 1.62 -2.69 -28.98
N HIS A 584 2.03 -3.71 -28.22
CA HIS A 584 2.81 -4.83 -28.73
C HIS A 584 2.00 -5.76 -29.61
N PHE A 585 0.87 -6.26 -29.09
CA PHE A 585 0.07 -7.33 -29.73
C PHE A 585 -1.05 -6.76 -30.60
N ASN A 586 -0.75 -5.72 -31.38
CA ASN A 586 -1.70 -5.06 -32.28
C ASN A 586 -1.84 -5.77 -33.65
N GLY A 587 -1.21 -6.92 -33.82
CA GLY A 587 -1.22 -7.68 -35.09
C GLY A 587 -0.20 -7.19 -36.13
N MET A 588 0.67 -6.21 -35.78
CA MET A 588 1.63 -5.62 -36.74
C MET A 588 3.07 -5.68 -36.24
N THR A 589 3.32 -5.41 -34.96
CA THR A 589 4.67 -5.19 -34.44
C THR A 589 5.26 -6.48 -33.88
N LEU A 590 4.65 -7.02 -32.85
CA LEU A 590 5.00 -8.30 -32.25
C LEU A 590 3.82 -9.26 -32.49
N LEU A 591 4.05 -10.27 -33.33
CA LEU A 591 3.02 -11.25 -33.72
C LEU A 591 3.01 -12.38 -32.72
N ARG A 592 1.83 -12.70 -32.18
CA ARG A 592 1.60 -13.83 -31.28
C ARG A 592 0.77 -14.88 -31.98
N PHE A 593 1.24 -16.12 -31.95
CA PHE A 593 0.58 -17.29 -32.51
C PHE A 593 0.22 -18.22 -31.35
N ILE A 594 -1.03 -18.64 -31.30
CA ILE A 594 -1.53 -19.62 -30.34
C ILE A 594 -2.10 -20.78 -31.14
N LEU A 595 -1.42 -21.93 -31.08
CA LEU A 595 -1.83 -23.17 -31.72
C LEU A 595 -2.59 -24.01 -30.69
N GLU A 596 -3.77 -24.47 -31.03
CA GLU A 596 -4.57 -25.39 -30.22
C GLU A 596 -4.33 -26.81 -30.71
N ASN A 597 -4.15 -27.74 -29.76
CA ASN A 597 -3.87 -29.15 -30.00
C ASN A 597 -2.78 -29.41 -31.07
N PRO A 598 -1.62 -28.73 -31.01
CA PRO A 598 -0.60 -28.86 -32.03
C PRO A 598 0.16 -30.19 -31.92
N GLY A 599 0.93 -30.52 -32.98
CA GLY A 599 1.93 -31.56 -32.89
C GLY A 599 3.02 -31.30 -31.84
N PHE A 600 3.72 -32.34 -31.40
CA PHE A 600 4.87 -32.23 -30.48
C PHE A 600 6.07 -33.01 -31.01
N PRO A 601 7.09 -32.32 -31.55
CA PRO A 601 7.20 -30.85 -31.74
C PRO A 601 6.28 -30.29 -32.84
N VAL A 602 5.94 -29.02 -32.77
CA VAL A 602 5.18 -28.27 -33.79
C VAL A 602 5.96 -28.24 -35.11
N THR A 603 5.28 -28.48 -36.22
CA THR A 603 5.86 -28.42 -37.56
C THR A 603 5.79 -27.01 -38.15
N PRO A 604 6.70 -26.64 -39.07
CA PRO A 604 6.60 -25.35 -39.77
C PRO A 604 5.32 -25.14 -40.57
N ILE A 605 4.70 -26.23 -41.06
CA ILE A 605 3.41 -26.20 -41.80
C ILE A 605 2.28 -25.82 -40.86
N GLU A 606 2.21 -26.43 -39.68
CA GLU A 606 1.19 -26.09 -38.66
C GLU A 606 1.30 -24.61 -38.28
N LEU A 607 2.52 -24.14 -38.04
CA LEU A 607 2.76 -22.74 -37.67
C LEU A 607 2.33 -21.74 -38.76
N ALA A 608 2.59 -22.07 -40.04
CA ALA A 608 2.23 -21.23 -41.18
C ALA A 608 0.73 -21.10 -41.41
N ALA A 609 -0.06 -22.06 -40.89
CA ALA A 609 -1.51 -22.08 -41.05
C ALA A 609 -2.27 -21.30 -39.95
N VAL A 610 -1.61 -20.84 -38.87
CA VAL A 610 -2.25 -20.21 -37.73
C VAL A 610 -2.34 -18.71 -37.89
N PRO A 611 -3.53 -18.10 -37.75
CA PRO A 611 -3.68 -16.67 -37.78
C PRO A 611 -3.10 -16.00 -36.52
N THR A 612 -2.72 -14.73 -36.68
CA THR A 612 -2.13 -13.93 -35.59
C THR A 612 -3.18 -13.58 -34.54
N SER A 613 -2.83 -13.80 -33.29
CA SER A 613 -3.62 -13.36 -32.14
C SER A 613 -3.33 -11.89 -31.81
N VAL A 614 -4.35 -11.15 -31.35
CA VAL A 614 -4.28 -9.72 -31.09
C VAL A 614 -4.80 -9.36 -29.69
N VAL A 615 -4.42 -8.18 -29.23
CA VAL A 615 -4.98 -7.55 -28.01
C VAL A 615 -5.70 -6.27 -28.41
N THR A 616 -6.96 -6.15 -28.00
CA THR A 616 -7.81 -4.99 -28.28
C THR A 616 -8.37 -4.40 -27.00
N LEU A 617 -8.78 -3.14 -27.05
CA LEU A 617 -9.48 -2.46 -25.97
C LEU A 617 -10.95 -2.24 -26.36
N ASP A 618 -11.89 -2.61 -25.49
CA ASP A 618 -13.30 -2.23 -25.67
C ASP A 618 -13.38 -0.70 -25.79
N PRO A 619 -13.99 -0.16 -26.87
CA PRO A 619 -14.14 1.29 -27.04
C PRO A 619 -14.89 1.99 -25.89
N ARG A 620 -15.64 1.23 -25.09
CA ARG A 620 -16.37 1.74 -23.91
C ARG A 620 -15.58 1.60 -22.60
N ALA A 621 -14.35 1.11 -22.67
CA ALA A 621 -13.53 0.88 -21.48
C ALA A 621 -13.32 2.18 -20.70
N ARG A 622 -13.53 2.09 -19.39
CA ARG A 622 -13.40 3.18 -18.41
C ARG A 622 -12.29 2.91 -17.45
N ILE A 623 -11.83 3.96 -16.78
CA ILE A 623 -10.84 3.83 -15.72
C ILE A 623 -11.48 3.12 -14.52
N PRO A 624 -10.85 2.05 -14.00
CA PRO A 624 -11.32 1.36 -12.79
C PRO A 624 -11.42 2.33 -11.61
N HIS A 625 -12.49 2.20 -10.84
CA HIS A 625 -12.67 3.04 -9.66
C HIS A 625 -13.35 2.29 -8.52
N THR A 626 -13.12 2.78 -7.31
CA THR A 626 -13.63 2.18 -6.08
C THR A 626 -14.37 3.22 -5.25
N LEU A 627 -15.63 2.93 -4.93
CA LEU A 627 -16.35 3.61 -3.87
C LEU A 627 -16.04 2.92 -2.55
N GLN A 628 -15.37 3.63 -1.63
CA GLN A 628 -15.13 3.16 -0.28
C GLN A 628 -15.90 3.99 0.72
N TYR A 629 -16.47 3.36 1.74
CA TYR A 629 -17.14 4.01 2.84
C TYR A 629 -16.89 3.29 4.15
N SER A 630 -16.90 4.02 5.25
CA SER A 630 -16.71 3.46 6.58
C SER A 630 -17.50 4.23 7.64
N ALA A 631 -17.84 3.51 8.70
CA ALA A 631 -18.39 4.09 9.93
C ALA A 631 -17.87 3.30 11.12
N GLY A 632 -17.50 3.98 12.19
CA GLY A 632 -16.94 3.33 13.37
C GLY A 632 -16.98 4.20 14.61
N ILE A 633 -16.65 3.53 15.70
CA ILE A 633 -16.52 4.11 17.02
C ILE A 633 -15.10 3.89 17.53
N GLU A 634 -14.53 4.91 18.11
CA GLU A 634 -13.26 4.88 18.81
C GLU A 634 -13.49 5.28 20.26
N GLU A 635 -13.02 4.45 21.19
CA GLU A 635 -13.20 4.63 22.63
C GLU A 635 -11.84 4.62 23.33
N GLN A 636 -11.55 5.64 24.11
CA GLN A 636 -10.41 5.64 25.02
C GLN A 636 -10.72 4.79 26.26
N VAL A 637 -10.22 3.54 26.26
CA VAL A 637 -10.49 2.57 27.34
C VAL A 637 -9.67 2.89 28.60
N THR A 638 -8.41 3.27 28.41
CA THR A 638 -7.51 3.74 29.47
C THR A 638 -6.81 5.03 29.04
N ALA A 639 -6.05 5.65 29.93
CA ALA A 639 -5.24 6.83 29.59
C ALA A 639 -4.27 6.55 28.41
N HIS A 640 -3.88 5.29 28.19
CA HIS A 640 -2.87 4.90 27.22
C HIS A 640 -3.33 3.84 26.22
N SER A 641 -4.64 3.59 26.12
CA SER A 641 -5.16 2.55 25.22
C SER A 641 -6.49 2.95 24.62
N THR A 642 -6.66 2.65 23.34
CA THR A 642 -7.87 2.86 22.56
C THR A 642 -8.43 1.53 22.04
N PHE A 643 -9.73 1.47 21.95
CA PHE A 643 -10.49 0.42 21.28
C PHE A 643 -11.23 1.05 20.10
N THR A 644 -11.16 0.42 18.93
CA THR A 644 -11.83 0.88 17.72
C THR A 644 -12.61 -0.25 17.08
N ALA A 645 -13.85 0.00 16.70
CA ALA A 645 -14.66 -0.91 15.90
C ALA A 645 -15.14 -0.16 14.65
N THR A 646 -14.78 -0.63 13.46
CA THR A 646 -15.06 0.04 12.20
C THR A 646 -15.66 -0.93 11.20
N TYR A 647 -16.81 -0.58 10.65
CA TYR A 647 -17.35 -1.22 9.45
C TYR A 647 -16.79 -0.52 8.21
N VAL A 648 -16.31 -1.32 7.25
CA VAL A 648 -15.79 -0.83 5.97
C VAL A 648 -16.50 -1.54 4.83
N GLY A 649 -17.04 -0.76 3.92
CA GLY A 649 -17.59 -1.24 2.65
C GLY A 649 -16.77 -0.74 1.47
N SER A 650 -16.54 -1.59 0.48
CA SER A 650 -15.88 -1.23 -0.77
C SER A 650 -16.64 -1.80 -1.96
N ARG A 651 -16.73 -1.01 -3.03
CA ARG A 651 -17.36 -1.37 -4.32
C ARG A 651 -16.40 -0.99 -5.43
N GLY A 652 -15.69 -1.97 -5.99
CA GLY A 652 -14.90 -1.80 -7.19
C GLY A 652 -15.81 -1.85 -8.42
N MET A 653 -15.68 -0.89 -9.27
CA MET A 653 -16.48 -0.72 -10.49
C MET A 653 -15.55 -0.50 -11.68
N ASP A 654 -16.01 -0.87 -12.87
CA ASP A 654 -15.26 -0.76 -14.11
C ASP A 654 -13.87 -1.45 -14.04
N LEU A 655 -13.78 -2.54 -13.24
CA LEU A 655 -12.53 -3.29 -13.10
C LEU A 655 -12.18 -3.98 -14.40
N PHE A 656 -10.91 -4.04 -14.74
CA PHE A 656 -10.48 -4.72 -15.95
C PHE A 656 -10.61 -6.23 -15.85
N ARG A 657 -10.99 -6.83 -16.98
CA ARG A 657 -10.89 -8.25 -17.29
C ARG A 657 -10.60 -8.41 -18.79
N SER A 658 -10.17 -9.57 -19.20
CA SER A 658 -10.07 -9.92 -20.63
C SER A 658 -11.16 -10.92 -20.99
N ILE A 659 -11.61 -10.88 -22.25
CA ILE A 659 -12.37 -11.95 -22.91
C ILE A 659 -11.64 -12.36 -24.17
N ASN A 660 -11.87 -13.58 -24.66
CA ASN A 660 -11.54 -13.91 -26.04
C ASN A 660 -12.75 -13.55 -26.93
N ALA A 661 -12.69 -12.37 -27.58
CA ALA A 661 -13.77 -11.91 -28.46
C ALA A 661 -13.88 -12.75 -29.74
N ASN A 662 -12.85 -13.57 -30.04
CA ASN A 662 -12.86 -14.54 -31.15
C ASN A 662 -12.97 -16.00 -30.66
N ALA A 663 -13.50 -16.24 -29.46
CA ALA A 663 -13.75 -17.59 -28.98
C ALA A 663 -14.78 -18.33 -29.87
N PRO A 664 -14.68 -19.66 -29.98
CA PRO A 664 -15.70 -20.44 -30.71
C PRO A 664 -17.09 -20.22 -30.13
N VAL A 665 -18.10 -20.11 -31.04
CA VAL A 665 -19.47 -19.74 -30.65
C VAL A 665 -20.21 -20.96 -30.05
N SER A 666 -20.77 -20.71 -28.83
CA SER A 666 -21.69 -21.68 -28.18
C SER A 666 -22.95 -21.94 -29.00
N PRO A 667 -23.59 -23.14 -28.96
CA PRO A 667 -23.29 -24.26 -28.05
C PRO A 667 -22.33 -25.29 -28.62
N LEU A 668 -21.97 -25.24 -29.89
CA LEU A 668 -21.16 -26.29 -30.52
C LEU A 668 -19.65 -26.02 -30.44
N PHE A 669 -19.24 -24.77 -30.17
CA PHE A 669 -17.83 -24.36 -30.10
C PHE A 669 -16.98 -24.76 -31.33
N LEU A 670 -17.55 -24.73 -32.50
CA LEU A 670 -16.91 -25.18 -33.76
C LEU A 670 -16.50 -24.03 -34.69
N ALA A 671 -17.13 -22.87 -34.58
CA ALA A 671 -16.94 -21.76 -35.50
C ALA A 671 -16.36 -20.54 -34.76
N LEU A 672 -15.27 -19.99 -35.29
CA LEU A 672 -14.73 -18.70 -34.87
C LEU A 672 -15.53 -17.55 -35.50
N PRO A 673 -15.82 -16.46 -34.79
CA PRO A 673 -16.39 -15.25 -35.35
C PRO A 673 -15.59 -14.69 -36.53
N ASP A 674 -14.28 -14.65 -36.45
CA ASP A 674 -13.35 -14.25 -37.50
C ASP A 674 -12.26 -15.32 -37.69
N PRO A 675 -12.37 -16.17 -38.75
CA PRO A 675 -11.36 -17.17 -39.05
C PRO A 675 -9.99 -16.60 -39.47
N ALA A 676 -9.90 -15.31 -39.81
CA ALA A 676 -8.65 -14.67 -40.20
C ALA A 676 -7.81 -14.20 -38.97
N LEU A 677 -8.42 -14.23 -37.79
CA LEU A 677 -7.78 -13.92 -36.53
C LEU A 677 -7.62 -15.17 -35.68
N GLY A 678 -6.53 -15.23 -34.91
CA GLY A 678 -6.38 -16.12 -33.77
C GLY A 678 -7.20 -15.65 -32.58
N GLN A 679 -6.68 -15.82 -31.37
CA GLN A 679 -7.30 -15.29 -30.18
C GLN A 679 -7.35 -13.75 -30.22
N ASN A 680 -8.51 -13.16 -30.04
CA ASN A 680 -8.67 -11.72 -29.82
C ASN A 680 -8.91 -11.47 -28.32
N ARG A 681 -7.84 -11.16 -27.60
CA ARG A 681 -7.95 -10.74 -26.20
C ARG A 681 -8.45 -9.31 -26.12
N GLU A 682 -9.75 -9.15 -25.89
CA GLU A 682 -10.35 -7.84 -25.66
C GLU A 682 -10.32 -7.49 -24.18
N ILE A 683 -9.70 -6.35 -23.86
CA ILE A 683 -9.67 -5.78 -22.51
C ILE A 683 -10.97 -4.99 -22.29
N GLN A 684 -11.75 -5.38 -21.31
CA GLN A 684 -13.03 -4.76 -20.93
C GLN A 684 -12.97 -4.19 -19.52
N SER A 685 -13.77 -3.14 -19.25
CA SER A 685 -13.99 -2.57 -17.92
C SER A 685 -15.34 -2.97 -17.32
N GLU A 686 -15.71 -4.26 -17.41
CA GLU A 686 -16.98 -4.79 -16.90
C GLU A 686 -16.80 -5.61 -15.60
N GLY A 687 -15.64 -5.52 -14.99
CA GLY A 687 -15.37 -6.14 -13.71
C GLY A 687 -16.04 -5.39 -12.57
N TYR A 688 -16.52 -6.16 -11.58
CA TYR A 688 -17.14 -5.63 -10.38
C TYR A 688 -16.63 -6.37 -9.14
N GLN A 689 -16.42 -5.62 -8.03
CA GLN A 689 -16.05 -6.18 -6.73
C GLN A 689 -16.94 -5.63 -5.62
N LYS A 690 -17.31 -6.48 -4.66
CA LYS A 690 -18.02 -6.10 -3.45
C LYS A 690 -17.29 -6.66 -2.24
N SER A 691 -16.80 -5.77 -1.37
CA SER A 691 -16.18 -6.13 -0.10
C SER A 691 -16.92 -5.48 1.06
N ASN A 692 -17.03 -6.22 2.16
CA ASN A 692 -17.50 -5.72 3.45
C ASN A 692 -16.62 -6.31 4.54
N ALA A 693 -16.21 -5.48 5.49
CA ALA A 693 -15.35 -5.88 6.60
C ALA A 693 -15.80 -5.21 7.90
N LEU A 694 -15.70 -5.95 9.00
CA LEU A 694 -15.71 -5.41 10.35
C LEU A 694 -14.30 -5.55 10.92
N GLU A 695 -13.70 -4.43 11.27
CA GLU A 695 -12.39 -4.36 11.89
C GLU A 695 -12.53 -3.95 13.35
N VAL A 696 -11.91 -4.71 14.21
CA VAL A 696 -11.83 -4.43 15.65
C VAL A 696 -10.36 -4.32 16.01
N THR A 697 -9.95 -3.15 16.49
CA THR A 697 -8.57 -2.84 16.83
C THR A 697 -8.47 -2.41 18.28
N PHE A 698 -7.53 -2.97 19.00
CA PHE A 698 -7.09 -2.49 20.31
C PHE A 698 -5.63 -2.09 20.20
N GLN A 699 -5.29 -0.86 20.56
CA GLN A 699 -3.91 -0.37 20.51
C GLN A 699 -3.56 0.44 21.75
N GLY A 700 -2.27 0.45 22.08
CA GLY A 700 -1.73 1.26 23.16
C GLY A 700 -0.92 0.46 24.17
N LYS A 701 -0.89 0.98 25.40
CA LYS A 701 -0.14 0.44 26.55
C LYS A 701 -1.10 0.09 27.68
N PRO A 702 -1.83 -1.06 27.60
CA PRO A 702 -2.80 -1.44 28.62
C PRO A 702 -2.17 -1.73 29.99
N SER A 703 -0.87 -2.01 30.03
CA SER A 703 -0.11 -2.22 31.25
C SER A 703 1.34 -1.73 31.10
N ARG A 704 2.07 -1.60 32.20
CA ARG A 704 3.50 -1.28 32.18
C ARG A 704 4.35 -2.31 31.43
N TYR A 705 3.83 -3.51 31.21
CA TYR A 705 4.56 -4.63 30.63
C TYR A 705 4.32 -4.81 29.13
N PHE A 706 3.24 -4.26 28.57
CA PHE A 706 2.88 -4.50 27.17
C PHE A 706 2.50 -3.21 26.46
N THR A 707 3.07 -3.03 25.26
CA THR A 707 2.71 -1.97 24.31
C THR A 707 2.54 -2.61 22.94
N GLY A 708 1.44 -2.32 22.25
CA GLY A 708 1.23 -2.89 20.93
C GLY A 708 -0.16 -2.66 20.39
N GLN A 709 -0.44 -3.40 19.33
CA GLN A 709 -1.72 -3.39 18.60
C GLN A 709 -2.20 -4.81 18.36
N VAL A 710 -3.50 -5.00 18.56
CA VAL A 710 -4.23 -6.21 18.16
C VAL A 710 -5.31 -5.79 17.18
N GLN A 711 -5.42 -6.47 16.06
CA GLN A 711 -6.47 -6.24 15.07
C GLN A 711 -7.12 -7.55 14.66
N TYR A 712 -8.44 -7.58 14.70
CA TYR A 712 -9.23 -8.66 14.13
C TYR A 712 -10.10 -8.11 13.02
N THR A 713 -10.03 -8.76 11.86
CA THR A 713 -10.85 -8.42 10.69
C THR A 713 -11.73 -9.60 10.30
N LEU A 714 -13.03 -9.38 10.28
CA LEU A 714 -14.01 -10.27 9.68
C LEU A 714 -14.44 -9.68 8.34
N SER A 715 -14.11 -10.34 7.22
CA SER A 715 -14.38 -9.79 5.90
C SER A 715 -15.05 -10.79 4.96
N LYS A 716 -15.68 -10.25 3.92
CA LYS A 716 -16.30 -11.01 2.83
C LYS A 716 -16.15 -10.24 1.54
N THR A 717 -15.41 -10.81 0.58
CA THR A 717 -15.15 -10.19 -0.71
C THR A 717 -15.55 -11.10 -1.85
N TYR A 718 -16.33 -10.54 -2.78
CA TYR A 718 -16.79 -11.18 -4.03
C TYR A 718 -16.40 -10.31 -5.21
N ASN A 719 -16.05 -10.94 -6.31
CA ASN A 719 -15.78 -10.28 -7.58
C ASN A 719 -16.10 -11.20 -8.77
N ASN A 720 -16.10 -10.63 -9.98
CA ASN A 720 -16.24 -11.37 -11.24
C ASN A 720 -14.98 -11.30 -12.11
N THR A 721 -13.85 -10.86 -11.54
CA THR A 721 -12.58 -10.78 -12.24
C THR A 721 -11.42 -10.93 -11.25
N SER A 722 -10.31 -11.48 -11.71
CA SER A 722 -9.03 -11.52 -10.98
C SER A 722 -8.00 -10.55 -11.58
N GLY A 723 -8.46 -9.59 -12.38
CA GLY A 723 -7.64 -8.57 -13.03
C GLY A 723 -7.59 -8.70 -14.55
N ILE A 724 -6.73 -7.90 -15.17
CA ILE A 724 -6.70 -7.73 -16.64
C ILE A 724 -6.31 -8.99 -17.42
N THR A 725 -5.56 -9.90 -16.82
CA THR A 725 -5.17 -11.17 -17.44
C THR A 725 -6.17 -12.30 -17.20
N PHE A 726 -7.24 -12.01 -16.46
CA PHE A 726 -8.28 -12.99 -16.16
C PHE A 726 -9.23 -13.14 -17.35
N PHE A 727 -9.40 -14.39 -17.80
CA PHE A 727 -10.43 -14.79 -18.73
C PHE A 727 -11.56 -15.51 -18.00
N PRO A 728 -12.85 -15.22 -18.29
CA PRO A 728 -13.96 -16.04 -17.82
C PRO A 728 -13.89 -17.44 -18.47
N ALA A 729 -14.44 -18.45 -17.82
CA ALA A 729 -14.52 -19.79 -18.40
C ALA A 729 -15.43 -19.83 -19.67
N ASN A 730 -16.25 -18.83 -19.88
CA ASN A 730 -17.01 -18.63 -21.12
C ASN A 730 -17.02 -17.13 -21.44
N SER A 731 -16.34 -16.74 -22.49
CA SER A 731 -16.21 -15.35 -22.92
C SER A 731 -17.54 -14.69 -23.29
N TYR A 732 -18.54 -15.47 -23.74
CA TYR A 732 -19.90 -14.97 -24.10
C TYR A 732 -20.89 -14.98 -22.94
N ASN A 733 -20.59 -15.69 -21.83
CA ASN A 733 -21.44 -15.71 -20.64
C ASN A 733 -20.62 -15.64 -19.34
N PRO A 734 -20.14 -14.47 -18.97
CA PRO A 734 -19.32 -14.28 -17.76
C PRO A 734 -20.14 -14.22 -16.47
N SER A 735 -21.47 -14.46 -16.49
CA SER A 735 -22.33 -14.38 -15.29
C SER A 735 -21.92 -15.34 -14.18
N ASN A 736 -21.34 -16.50 -14.53
CA ASN A 736 -20.86 -17.51 -13.58
C ASN A 736 -19.53 -17.15 -12.91
N GLU A 737 -18.92 -16.02 -13.27
CA GLU A 737 -17.67 -15.56 -12.66
C GLU A 737 -17.88 -14.82 -11.34
N TRP A 738 -19.12 -14.44 -10.99
CA TRP A 738 -19.40 -13.81 -9.71
C TRP A 738 -19.25 -14.80 -8.55
N ALA A 739 -18.13 -14.72 -7.83
CA ALA A 739 -17.77 -15.66 -6.78
C ALA A 739 -16.87 -15.00 -5.72
N ARG A 740 -16.41 -15.78 -4.74
CA ARG A 740 -15.39 -15.34 -3.78
C ARG A 740 -14.18 -14.81 -4.53
N SER A 741 -13.70 -13.65 -4.11
CA SER A 741 -12.45 -13.08 -4.63
C SER A 741 -11.26 -13.94 -4.24
N ASP A 742 -10.25 -14.00 -5.09
CA ASP A 742 -8.95 -14.66 -4.79
C ASP A 742 -8.30 -14.11 -3.51
N LEU A 743 -8.66 -12.90 -3.10
CA LEU A 743 -8.16 -12.21 -1.90
C LEU A 743 -9.08 -12.37 -0.68
N ASP A 744 -10.20 -13.12 -0.80
CA ASP A 744 -11.18 -13.25 0.29
C ASP A 744 -10.63 -14.08 1.44
N ARG A 745 -10.20 -13.41 2.51
CA ARG A 745 -9.87 -14.02 3.80
C ARG A 745 -10.96 -13.68 4.80
N ARG A 746 -11.75 -14.70 5.21
CA ARG A 746 -12.88 -14.51 6.10
C ARG A 746 -12.46 -13.98 7.48
N HIS A 747 -11.42 -14.53 8.04
CA HIS A 747 -10.91 -14.20 9.36
C HIS A 747 -9.43 -13.87 9.24
N LYS A 748 -9.06 -12.72 9.80
CA LYS A 748 -7.68 -12.26 9.89
C LYS A 748 -7.44 -11.70 11.28
N PHE A 749 -6.50 -12.27 12.01
CA PHE A 749 -6.08 -11.80 13.32
C PHE A 749 -4.60 -11.44 13.27
N GLU A 750 -4.29 -10.24 13.71
CA GLU A 750 -2.94 -9.70 13.80
C GLU A 750 -2.67 -9.17 15.20
N LEU A 751 -1.51 -9.50 15.74
CA LEU A 751 -0.97 -8.89 16.94
C LEU A 751 0.47 -8.47 16.67
N LEU A 752 0.81 -7.25 17.00
CA LEU A 752 2.18 -6.74 16.95
C LEU A 752 2.42 -5.94 18.22
N GLY A 753 3.41 -6.31 19.00
CA GLY A 753 3.67 -5.64 20.24
C GLY A 753 5.00 -5.99 20.89
N SER A 754 5.32 -5.26 21.95
CA SER A 754 6.51 -5.47 22.73
C SER A 754 6.21 -5.43 24.24
N SER A 755 7.01 -6.14 24.98
CA SER A 755 6.96 -6.22 26.43
C SER A 755 8.36 -6.05 27.01
N GLN A 756 8.47 -5.28 28.09
CA GLN A 756 9.71 -5.17 28.85
C GLN A 756 9.48 -5.70 30.27
N PRO A 757 9.45 -7.03 30.45
CA PRO A 757 9.16 -7.64 31.75
C PRO A 757 10.24 -7.36 32.79
N THR A 758 11.48 -7.14 32.35
CA THR A 758 12.62 -6.78 33.19
C THR A 758 13.42 -5.66 32.53
N ARG A 759 14.31 -5.04 33.29
CA ARG A 759 15.28 -4.05 32.77
C ARG A 759 16.35 -4.68 31.85
N PHE A 760 16.45 -6.02 31.83
CA PHE A 760 17.54 -6.73 31.14
C PHE A 760 17.19 -7.10 29.71
N PHE A 761 15.91 -7.25 29.35
CA PHE A 761 15.53 -7.61 27.99
C PHE A 761 14.14 -7.11 27.64
N THR A 762 13.97 -6.86 26.34
CA THR A 762 12.69 -6.57 25.70
C THR A 762 12.28 -7.77 24.86
N LEU A 763 11.01 -8.14 24.95
CA LEU A 763 10.37 -9.16 24.13
C LEU A 763 9.50 -8.49 23.09
N GLY A 764 9.69 -8.80 21.82
CA GLY A 764 8.80 -8.45 20.73
C GLY A 764 7.99 -9.67 20.30
N LEU A 765 6.72 -9.48 19.97
CA LEU A 765 5.81 -10.53 19.52
C LEU A 765 5.05 -10.06 18.29
N ALA A 766 5.04 -10.90 17.24
CA ALA A 766 4.10 -10.78 16.14
C ALA A 766 3.35 -12.12 15.97
N LEU A 767 2.02 -12.05 15.86
CA LEU A 767 1.15 -13.20 15.66
C LEU A 767 0.20 -12.90 14.51
N SER A 768 0.17 -13.81 13.52
CA SER A 768 -0.73 -13.75 12.37
C SER A 768 -1.52 -15.06 12.27
N LEU A 769 -2.84 -14.97 12.31
CA LEU A 769 -3.76 -16.10 12.14
C LEU A 769 -4.77 -15.77 11.04
N TYR A 770 -4.74 -16.51 9.94
CA TYR A 770 -5.61 -16.25 8.79
C TYR A 770 -6.40 -17.48 8.39
N SER A 771 -7.65 -17.28 8.01
CA SER A 771 -8.39 -18.29 7.25
C SER A 771 -7.80 -18.47 5.86
N GLY A 772 -8.01 -19.65 5.26
CA GLY A 772 -7.51 -19.97 3.93
C GLY A 772 -8.09 -19.08 2.84
N LEU A 773 -7.25 -18.79 1.84
CA LEU A 773 -7.72 -18.21 0.57
C LEU A 773 -8.52 -19.23 -0.21
N PRO A 774 -9.48 -18.83 -1.06
CA PRO A 774 -10.15 -19.72 -1.95
C PRO A 774 -9.20 -20.23 -3.05
N VAL A 775 -9.48 -21.42 -3.57
CA VAL A 775 -8.74 -22.03 -4.66
C VAL A 775 -9.69 -22.31 -5.81
N ASN A 776 -9.32 -21.90 -7.02
CA ASN A 776 -10.08 -22.18 -8.21
C ASN A 776 -9.85 -23.62 -8.67
N VAL A 777 -10.94 -24.34 -8.93
CA VAL A 777 -10.87 -25.72 -9.43
C VAL A 777 -11.11 -25.69 -10.92
N ILE A 778 -10.15 -26.22 -11.71
CA ILE A 778 -10.23 -26.31 -13.17
C ILE A 778 -10.06 -27.74 -13.63
N THR A 779 -10.60 -28.06 -14.80
CA THR A 779 -10.56 -29.40 -15.39
C THR A 779 -9.17 -29.80 -15.87
N GLY A 780 -8.32 -28.83 -16.25
CA GLY A 780 -7.07 -29.05 -16.95
C GLY A 780 -7.24 -29.33 -18.45
N SER A 781 -8.44 -29.08 -18.99
CA SER A 781 -8.78 -29.21 -20.39
C SER A 781 -9.39 -27.90 -20.89
N ASP A 782 -9.23 -27.61 -22.18
CA ASP A 782 -9.98 -26.60 -22.90
C ASP A 782 -11.21 -27.29 -23.50
N ASN A 783 -12.37 -27.11 -22.87
CA ASN A 783 -13.60 -27.81 -23.26
C ASN A 783 -14.44 -27.00 -24.26
N ASN A 784 -14.15 -25.71 -24.40
CA ASN A 784 -14.87 -24.79 -25.27
C ASN A 784 -14.04 -24.32 -26.48
N GLY A 785 -12.75 -24.74 -26.56
CA GLY A 785 -11.87 -24.46 -27.70
C GLY A 785 -11.49 -22.98 -27.78
N ASP A 786 -11.42 -22.25 -26.66
CA ASP A 786 -11.07 -20.84 -26.66
C ASP A 786 -9.57 -20.56 -26.44
N GLY A 787 -8.76 -21.60 -26.39
CA GLY A 787 -7.31 -21.54 -26.18
C GLY A 787 -6.89 -21.24 -24.74
N VAL A 788 -7.84 -21.25 -23.78
CA VAL A 788 -7.58 -20.95 -22.36
C VAL A 788 -7.94 -22.15 -21.48
N LEU A 789 -6.96 -22.73 -20.79
CA LEU A 789 -7.18 -23.90 -19.93
C LEU A 789 -7.71 -23.50 -18.53
N ASN A 790 -8.86 -22.82 -18.50
CA ASN A 790 -9.48 -22.34 -17.26
C ASN A 790 -10.88 -22.92 -17.00
N ASP A 791 -11.32 -23.88 -17.81
CA ASP A 791 -12.63 -24.49 -17.69
C ASP A 791 -12.84 -25.19 -16.35
N ARG A 792 -14.03 -25.01 -15.81
CA ARG A 792 -14.43 -25.57 -14.52
C ARG A 792 -15.46 -26.69 -14.70
N PRO A 793 -15.51 -27.67 -13.80
CA PRO A 793 -16.64 -28.59 -13.75
C PRO A 793 -17.95 -27.83 -13.60
N SER A 794 -19.02 -28.28 -14.28
CA SER A 794 -20.31 -27.59 -14.38
C SER A 794 -20.97 -27.22 -13.03
N SER A 795 -20.67 -27.98 -11.97
CA SER A 795 -21.24 -27.77 -10.63
C SER A 795 -20.33 -26.99 -9.68
N VAL A 796 -19.11 -26.61 -10.12
CA VAL A 796 -18.12 -25.96 -9.26
C VAL A 796 -18.03 -24.49 -9.59
N PRO A 797 -18.38 -23.58 -8.65
CA PRO A 797 -18.19 -22.14 -8.87
C PRO A 797 -16.71 -21.77 -8.89
N ARG A 798 -16.40 -20.60 -9.49
CA ARG A 798 -15.05 -20.03 -9.37
C ARG A 798 -14.66 -19.92 -7.89
N ASN A 799 -13.42 -20.27 -7.59
CA ASN A 799 -12.89 -20.21 -6.22
C ASN A 799 -13.72 -21.00 -5.19
N GLY A 800 -14.27 -22.16 -5.64
CA GLY A 800 -15.18 -22.98 -4.82
C GLY A 800 -14.49 -23.83 -3.74
N MET A 801 -13.19 -24.09 -3.85
CA MET A 801 -12.44 -24.88 -2.88
C MET A 801 -11.78 -23.97 -1.83
N HIS A 802 -11.64 -24.45 -0.61
CA HIS A 802 -10.94 -23.77 0.48
C HIS A 802 -9.48 -24.19 0.52
N GLY A 803 -8.58 -23.23 0.47
CA GLY A 803 -7.17 -23.42 0.71
C GLY A 803 -6.83 -23.49 2.20
N PRO A 804 -5.57 -23.79 2.53
CA PRO A 804 -5.09 -23.83 3.90
C PRO A 804 -5.06 -22.45 4.56
N GLY A 805 -5.22 -22.42 5.89
CA GLY A 805 -5.02 -21.25 6.71
C GLY A 805 -3.54 -20.93 6.93
N LEU A 806 -3.27 -19.84 7.65
CA LEU A 806 -1.92 -19.44 8.05
C LEU A 806 -1.85 -19.25 9.56
N VAL A 807 -0.82 -19.81 10.18
CA VAL A 807 -0.47 -19.60 11.59
C VAL A 807 1.00 -19.23 11.66
N ASN A 808 1.29 -17.99 12.03
CA ASN A 808 2.66 -17.54 12.19
C ASN A 808 2.85 -16.83 13.53
N VAL A 809 3.87 -17.22 14.28
CA VAL A 809 4.27 -16.60 15.54
C VAL A 809 5.75 -16.25 15.45
N ASP A 810 6.07 -14.96 15.54
CA ASP A 810 7.43 -14.44 15.50
C ASP A 810 7.78 -13.80 16.84
N LEU A 811 8.98 -14.08 17.33
CA LEU A 811 9.52 -13.57 18.59
C LEU A 811 10.81 -12.79 18.35
N ASN A 812 10.96 -11.70 19.06
CA ASN A 812 12.21 -10.95 19.22
C ASN A 812 12.61 -10.93 20.68
N VAL A 813 13.87 -11.18 20.98
CA VAL A 813 14.45 -10.96 22.31
C VAL A 813 15.62 -10.01 22.13
N SER A 814 15.59 -8.86 22.78
CA SER A 814 16.63 -7.85 22.64
C SER A 814 17.10 -7.29 23.96
N HIS A 815 18.37 -6.87 23.98
CA HIS A 815 19.00 -6.16 25.10
C HIS A 815 19.83 -4.98 24.59
N ASP A 816 19.67 -3.84 25.28
CA ASP A 816 20.39 -2.62 24.98
C ASP A 816 21.53 -2.40 25.99
N PHE A 817 22.77 -2.47 25.53
CA PHE A 817 23.97 -2.13 26.27
C PHE A 817 24.24 -0.63 26.16
N VAL A 818 23.95 0.14 27.19
CA VAL A 818 24.22 1.59 27.22
C VAL A 818 25.72 1.80 27.45
N LEU A 819 26.44 2.20 26.41
CA LEU A 819 27.91 2.41 26.45
C LEU A 819 28.30 3.82 26.96
N SER A 820 27.43 4.80 26.70
CA SER A 820 27.60 6.17 27.20
C SER A 820 26.24 6.78 27.51
N ARG A 821 26.14 7.43 28.69
CA ARG A 821 24.90 8.09 29.15
C ARG A 821 24.94 9.60 28.86
N SER A 822 25.31 9.99 27.66
CA SER A 822 25.07 11.37 27.22
C SER A 822 23.59 11.70 27.35
N ARG A 823 23.26 12.86 27.95
CA ARG A 823 21.82 13.26 28.10
C ARG A 823 21.11 13.46 26.78
N GLU A 824 21.84 13.82 25.74
CA GLU A 824 21.26 14.20 24.47
C GLU A 824 21.26 13.01 23.49
N TYR A 825 22.33 12.22 23.45
CA TYR A 825 22.49 11.08 22.53
C TYR A 825 23.30 9.94 23.19
N PRO A 826 22.61 8.99 23.82
CA PRO A 826 23.30 7.85 24.46
C PRO A 826 23.84 6.92 23.37
N LYS A 827 25.12 6.52 23.52
CA LYS A 827 25.67 5.45 22.67
C LYS A 827 25.18 4.11 23.16
N THR A 828 24.54 3.35 22.29
CA THR A 828 23.95 2.05 22.63
C THR A 828 24.38 0.97 21.64
N LEU A 829 24.64 -0.22 22.16
CA LEU A 829 24.77 -1.45 21.38
C LEU A 829 23.57 -2.32 21.70
N SER A 830 22.70 -2.52 20.74
CA SER A 830 21.53 -3.40 20.85
C SER A 830 21.86 -4.75 20.23
N ALA A 831 21.69 -5.83 20.99
CA ALA A 831 21.77 -7.19 20.48
C ALA A 831 20.37 -7.82 20.51
N SER A 832 19.94 -8.40 19.40
CA SER A 832 18.64 -9.06 19.34
C SER A 832 18.71 -10.41 18.62
N LEU A 833 17.93 -11.37 19.12
CA LEU A 833 17.68 -12.64 18.51
C LEU A 833 16.21 -12.66 18.05
N ASN A 834 16.00 -12.80 16.76
CA ASN A 834 14.68 -12.98 16.16
C ASN A 834 14.46 -14.45 15.84
N SER A 835 13.30 -14.97 16.17
CA SER A 835 12.83 -16.30 15.76
C SER A 835 11.51 -16.15 15.02
N PHE A 836 11.52 -16.46 13.73
CA PHE A 836 10.35 -16.41 12.85
C PHE A 836 9.72 -17.79 12.74
N ASN A 837 8.39 -17.84 12.70
CA ASN A 837 7.62 -19.10 12.76
C ASN A 837 8.13 -19.98 13.91
N VAL A 838 8.18 -19.45 15.12
CA VAL A 838 8.77 -20.12 16.29
C VAL A 838 8.12 -21.45 16.58
N LEU A 839 6.83 -21.63 16.24
CA LEU A 839 6.08 -22.88 16.38
C LEU A 839 6.50 -23.92 15.34
N ASN A 840 7.26 -23.54 14.33
CA ASN A 840 7.61 -24.37 13.17
C ASN A 840 6.37 -24.98 12.49
N HIS A 841 5.28 -24.19 12.45
CA HIS A 841 4.04 -24.59 11.77
C HIS A 841 4.26 -24.63 10.25
N VAL A 842 3.77 -25.67 9.59
CA VAL A 842 3.83 -25.76 8.12
C VAL A 842 2.69 -24.90 7.55
N ASN A 843 3.05 -23.80 6.93
CA ASN A 843 2.12 -22.91 6.27
C ASN A 843 2.20 -23.17 4.76
N ASP A 844 1.24 -23.90 4.23
CA ASP A 844 1.16 -24.24 2.82
C ASP A 844 1.02 -22.97 1.95
N LEU A 845 1.76 -22.92 0.85
CA LEU A 845 1.82 -21.74 -0.02
C LEU A 845 1.08 -21.94 -1.35
N THR A 846 1.47 -22.96 -2.11
CA THR A 846 0.90 -23.25 -3.43
C THR A 846 0.02 -24.48 -3.34
N TYR A 847 -1.28 -24.29 -3.56
CA TYR A 847 -2.30 -25.33 -3.47
C TYR A 847 -2.89 -25.62 -4.85
N ILE A 848 -2.90 -26.85 -5.29
CA ILE A 848 -3.23 -27.22 -6.67
C ILE A 848 -4.73 -27.47 -6.82
N GLY A 849 -5.39 -26.70 -7.69
CA GLY A 849 -6.80 -26.81 -8.06
C GLY A 849 -7.08 -27.51 -9.41
N VAL A 850 -6.07 -28.00 -10.11
CA VAL A 850 -6.20 -28.70 -11.40
C VAL A 850 -6.57 -30.16 -11.16
N ILE A 851 -7.75 -30.59 -11.60
CA ILE A 851 -8.27 -31.96 -11.32
C ILE A 851 -7.38 -33.05 -11.91
N THR A 852 -6.82 -32.81 -13.09
CA THR A 852 -5.92 -33.79 -13.77
C THR A 852 -4.53 -33.85 -13.13
N SER A 853 -4.21 -32.94 -12.21
CA SER A 853 -2.92 -32.93 -11.54
C SER A 853 -2.76 -34.07 -10.52
N PRO A 854 -1.58 -34.70 -10.43
CA PRO A 854 -1.27 -35.63 -9.37
C PRO A 854 -1.22 -35.00 -7.98
N PHE A 855 -1.20 -33.67 -7.88
CA PHE A 855 -1.24 -32.91 -6.65
C PHE A 855 -2.59 -32.24 -6.37
N PHE A 856 -3.66 -32.62 -7.09
CA PHE A 856 -4.99 -32.02 -6.86
C PHE A 856 -5.38 -32.06 -5.37
N GLY A 857 -5.80 -30.92 -4.84
CA GLY A 857 -6.17 -30.76 -3.42
C GLY A 857 -5.00 -30.85 -2.45
N ARG A 858 -3.76 -30.64 -2.90
CA ARG A 858 -2.56 -30.67 -2.07
C ARG A 858 -1.67 -29.45 -2.31
N ALA A 859 -0.83 -29.14 -1.33
CA ALA A 859 0.22 -28.16 -1.47
C ALA A 859 1.45 -28.75 -2.17
N VAL A 860 2.19 -27.91 -2.88
CA VAL A 860 3.48 -28.24 -3.51
C VAL A 860 4.61 -27.34 -3.04
N ALA A 861 4.30 -26.36 -2.19
CA ALA A 861 5.25 -25.47 -1.55
C ALA A 861 4.73 -25.01 -0.19
N ALA A 862 5.63 -24.64 0.70
CA ALA A 862 5.31 -24.04 2.01
C ALA A 862 6.13 -22.77 2.23
N GLN A 863 5.59 -21.89 3.09
CA GLN A 863 6.34 -20.75 3.61
C GLN A 863 7.59 -21.22 4.39
N PRO A 864 8.54 -20.31 4.64
CA PRO A 864 9.73 -20.65 5.40
C PRO A 864 9.41 -21.35 6.73
N PRO A 865 10.15 -22.40 7.10
CA PRO A 865 10.06 -23.03 8.41
C PRO A 865 10.56 -22.08 9.48
N ARG A 866 10.69 -22.53 10.74
CA ARG A 866 11.31 -21.71 11.79
C ARG A 866 12.71 -21.27 11.38
N ARG A 867 12.96 -19.96 11.42
CA ARG A 867 14.23 -19.33 11.10
C ARG A 867 14.72 -18.48 12.27
N MET A 868 16.03 -18.49 12.51
CA MET A 868 16.67 -17.68 13.56
C MET A 868 17.63 -16.67 12.94
N GLN A 869 17.60 -15.46 13.48
CA GLN A 869 18.36 -14.32 12.98
C GLN A 869 18.96 -13.53 14.15
N LEU A 870 20.27 -13.34 14.14
CA LEU A 870 20.97 -12.47 15.05
C LEU A 870 21.08 -11.09 14.43
N ASN A 871 20.79 -10.05 15.23
CA ASN A 871 20.95 -8.66 14.82
C ASN A 871 21.75 -7.89 15.88
N LEU A 872 22.75 -7.13 15.42
CA LEU A 872 23.57 -6.23 16.24
C LEU A 872 23.44 -4.82 15.69
N GLN A 873 23.00 -3.88 16.51
CA GLN A 873 22.83 -2.48 16.11
C GLN A 873 23.60 -1.57 17.07
N PHE A 874 24.49 -0.76 16.53
CA PHE A 874 25.19 0.29 17.25
C PHE A 874 24.63 1.66 16.88
N LYS A 875 24.20 2.43 17.88
CA LYS A 875 23.71 3.82 17.73
C LYS A 875 24.63 4.76 18.48
N PHE A 876 24.92 5.91 17.88
CA PHE A 876 25.79 6.94 18.47
C PHE A 876 25.37 8.36 18.10
#